data_af046a48415e0564dfef57c113f8867b
#
_entry.id   af046a48415e0564dfef57c113f8867b
#
_cell.length_a   1.000
_cell.length_b   1.000
_cell.length_c   1.000
_cell.angle_alpha   90.00
_cell.angle_beta   90.00
_cell.angle_gamma   90.00
#
_symmetry.space_group_name_H-M   'P 1'
#
loop_
_entity.id
_entity.type
_entity.pdbx_description
1 polymer ?
#
loop_
_entity_poly.entity_id
_entity_poly.type
_entity_poly.pdbx_seq_one_letter_code
_entity_poly.pdbx_strand_id
1 'polypeptide(L)'
;MSAALCTGPHCAGIACKPAWAPMRPPVLNPLFASLTSLPGVGPKLEKLYARLLDREAPRVVDLLFHLPSGVIDRRARPKLREVQPGQVVTVAVTIGKHRPGPPRRSRAPYRVYASDDTGDIMLTYFNPNRDYLEKLLPEGETRYVSGTAEFYDGMLQMVHPDRVVDEAGFAALPLVEPVYPLTEGLALGNIRRTMDGAIGRLPDLPEWQDEAWVARERLPTFSAALRHLHRPAEPHDIMPETPAWTRLAYDELLAGQLALALVRAHLRRQSGRGSASEGRLRARILKALPYALTHSQQKALDDITTDLARPQRMLRLLQGDVGSGKTVVAFTAAAAAIEASRQAAFMAPTEILARQHLATIAPLAEAADIRVAILTGRERGPARKEILDRLTLGDIDLLIGTHALFQEDVAFHDLALAVVDEQHRFGVHQRLALTQKGEAVDVLVLTATPIPRTLVLTYFGDMDVSELREKPPGRQPIDTRTIPLSRLDEVEDAVGRALAEGKRAYWVCPLVEESEKVDLAAAQDRFEELRRKFGDKVDLIHGRMKGSDKDAAMARFASGEKQLLVATTVIEVGVDVPEATIMVIEHAERFGLAQLHQLRGRIGRGPGASTCLLLYRAPLGETAKARLAILRETEDGFRIAEEDLRLRGEGDVLGTRQSGLPGFQIARPEVHGKYLGAARDDAALILSRDAALATPRGEALRHLLYIFGKDEAIKLIRAG
;
A
#
# COMPACT_ATOMS: atom_id res chain seq x y z
N MET A 1 45.72 -21.43 36.39
CA MET A 1 46.91 -21.00 35.62
C MET A 1 46.41 -20.66 34.24
N SER A 2 46.44 -19.56 33.71
CA SER A 2 46.86 -18.20 33.91
C SER A 2 46.18 -17.38 32.80
N ALA A 3 45.30 -16.47 33.16
CA ALA A 3 44.71 -15.52 32.24
C ALA A 3 45.74 -14.45 31.90
N ALA A 4 46.04 -14.21 30.64
CA ALA A 4 46.86 -13.07 30.23
C ALA A 4 45.91 -11.98 29.72
N LEU A 5 45.80 -10.90 30.48
CA LEU A 5 45.24 -9.61 30.13
C LEU A 5 46.14 -8.92 29.09
N CYS A 6 45.61 -8.61 27.91
CA CYS A 6 46.20 -7.62 27.01
C CYS A 6 45.47 -6.28 27.18
N THR A 7 46.11 -5.39 27.93
CA THR A 7 45.80 -3.95 27.96
C THR A 7 46.72 -3.23 27.00
N GLY A 8 46.17 -2.64 25.94
CA GLY A 8 46.86 -1.70 25.05
C GLY A 8 45.83 -0.83 24.31
N PRO A 9 45.94 0.54 24.38
CA PRO A 9 44.99 1.45 23.74
C PRO A 9 45.46 1.74 22.32
N HIS A 10 44.84 1.12 21.29
CA HIS A 10 44.77 1.61 19.89
C HIS A 10 44.19 0.49 19.01
N CYS A 11 42.86 0.36 19.02
CA CYS A 11 42.11 -0.23 17.93
C CYS A 11 40.76 0.47 17.84
N ALA A 12 40.78 1.73 17.36
CA ALA A 12 39.58 2.39 16.88
C ALA A 12 39.31 1.93 15.45
N GLY A 13 38.13 1.36 15.21
CA GLY A 13 37.52 1.41 13.88
C GLY A 13 37.61 0.20 12.96
N ILE A 14 37.54 -1.04 13.46
CA ILE A 14 37.09 -2.17 12.63
C ILE A 14 35.86 -2.74 13.30
N ALA A 15 34.67 -2.38 12.78
CA ALA A 15 33.44 -3.08 13.16
C ALA A 15 33.60 -4.54 12.76
N CYS A 16 33.91 -5.39 13.73
CA CYS A 16 33.91 -6.83 13.56
C CYS A 16 32.49 -7.26 13.19
N LYS A 17 32.23 -7.49 11.91
CA LYS A 17 31.00 -8.14 11.47
C LYS A 17 30.92 -9.49 12.17
N PRO A 18 29.82 -9.84 12.83
CA PRO A 18 29.70 -11.12 13.50
C PRO A 18 29.90 -12.23 12.46
N ALA A 19 30.75 -13.20 12.77
CA ALA A 19 31.21 -14.28 11.90
C ALA A 19 30.11 -15.26 11.41
N TRP A 20 28.83 -14.97 11.72
CA TRP A 20 27.66 -15.80 11.44
C TRP A 20 26.61 -15.16 10.52
N ALA A 21 26.89 -13.98 9.94
CA ALA A 21 26.01 -13.44 8.92
C ALA A 21 25.99 -14.42 7.72
N PRO A 22 24.82 -14.87 7.23
CA PRO A 22 24.76 -15.76 6.09
C PRO A 22 25.41 -15.04 4.89
N MET A 23 26.55 -15.57 4.43
CA MET A 23 27.22 -15.03 3.25
C MET A 23 26.34 -15.31 2.06
N ARG A 24 26.04 -14.26 1.29
CA ARG A 24 25.34 -14.37 0.01
C ARG A 24 26.10 -15.35 -0.88
N PRO A 25 25.43 -16.28 -1.58
CA PRO A 25 26.06 -17.21 -2.51
C PRO A 25 26.91 -16.47 -3.55
N PRO A 26 28.17 -16.92 -3.80
CA PRO A 26 29.09 -16.21 -4.71
C PRO A 26 28.56 -16.05 -6.14
N VAL A 27 27.73 -16.99 -6.62
CA VAL A 27 27.07 -16.90 -7.94
C VAL A 27 26.23 -15.64 -8.12
N LEU A 28 25.73 -15.04 -7.04
CA LEU A 28 24.96 -13.81 -7.07
C LEU A 28 25.83 -12.54 -7.04
N ASN A 29 27.13 -12.63 -6.81
CA ASN A 29 27.99 -11.45 -6.69
C ASN A 29 27.93 -10.51 -7.90
N PRO A 30 27.85 -10.99 -9.16
CA PRO A 30 27.72 -10.11 -10.32
C PRO A 30 26.45 -9.24 -10.29
N LEU A 31 25.34 -9.78 -9.76
CA LEU A 31 24.05 -9.06 -9.64
C LEU A 31 24.06 -7.99 -8.55
N PHE A 32 24.84 -8.19 -7.51
CA PHE A 32 24.92 -7.29 -6.35
C PHE A 32 26.10 -6.31 -6.43
N ALA A 33 26.85 -6.32 -7.53
CA ALA A 33 27.89 -5.33 -7.76
C ALA A 33 27.28 -3.93 -7.96
N SER A 34 28.02 -2.88 -7.53
CA SER A 34 27.63 -1.48 -7.81
C SER A 34 27.55 -1.26 -9.32
N LEU A 35 26.68 -0.36 -9.75
CA LEU A 35 26.60 0.07 -11.16
C LEU A 35 27.89 0.69 -11.69
N THR A 36 28.72 1.28 -10.83
CA THR A 36 30.05 1.79 -11.21
C THR A 36 31.01 0.72 -11.73
N SER A 37 30.71 -0.54 -11.45
CA SER A 37 31.47 -1.67 -12.00
C SER A 37 31.15 -1.95 -13.47
N LEU A 38 30.08 -1.34 -14.03
CA LEU A 38 29.71 -1.47 -15.43
C LEU A 38 30.49 -0.48 -16.31
N PRO A 39 30.85 -0.83 -17.54
CA PRO A 39 31.57 0.05 -18.45
C PRO A 39 30.78 1.35 -18.71
N GLY A 40 31.46 2.51 -18.59
CA GLY A 40 30.87 3.81 -18.86
C GLY A 40 30.06 4.43 -17.74
N VAL A 41 29.93 3.76 -16.58
CA VAL A 41 29.23 4.30 -15.41
C VAL A 41 30.22 4.91 -14.43
N GLY A 42 30.37 6.24 -14.51
CA GLY A 42 31.16 7.01 -13.53
C GLY A 42 30.29 7.58 -12.41
N PRO A 43 30.89 8.25 -11.39
CA PRO A 43 30.19 8.76 -10.22
C PRO A 43 29.04 9.75 -10.51
N LYS A 44 29.13 10.51 -11.62
CA LYS A 44 28.04 11.40 -12.04
C LYS A 44 26.82 10.62 -12.52
N LEU A 45 27.04 9.57 -13.29
CA LEU A 45 25.98 8.75 -13.85
C LEU A 45 25.37 7.85 -12.76
N GLU A 46 26.16 7.36 -11.81
CA GLU A 46 25.69 6.62 -10.64
C GLU A 46 24.67 7.42 -9.82
N LYS A 47 24.90 8.71 -9.59
CA LYS A 47 23.96 9.59 -8.90
C LYS A 47 22.62 9.72 -9.64
N LEU A 48 22.64 9.74 -10.97
CA LEU A 48 21.41 9.75 -11.77
C LEU A 48 20.67 8.41 -11.67
N TYR A 49 21.37 7.27 -11.66
CA TYR A 49 20.78 5.97 -11.42
C TYR A 49 20.27 5.82 -9.99
N ALA A 50 20.97 6.35 -8.98
CA ALA A 50 20.50 6.37 -7.61
C ALA A 50 19.14 7.08 -7.49
N ARG A 51 18.97 8.21 -8.18
CA ARG A 51 17.72 8.95 -8.26
C ARG A 51 16.64 8.20 -9.07
N LEU A 52 17.02 7.60 -10.21
CA LEU A 52 16.10 6.86 -11.07
C LEU A 52 15.52 5.63 -10.36
N LEU A 53 16.36 4.87 -9.66
CA LEU A 53 16.03 3.60 -9.01
C LEU A 53 15.61 3.77 -7.55
N ASP A 54 15.60 4.99 -7.02
CA ASP A 54 15.31 5.32 -5.62
C ASP A 54 16.16 4.47 -4.64
N ARG A 55 17.49 4.42 -4.90
CA ARG A 55 18.45 3.64 -4.14
C ARG A 55 19.73 4.47 -3.88
N GLU A 56 20.18 4.56 -2.64
CA GLU A 56 21.43 5.25 -2.31
C GLU A 56 22.65 4.63 -3.02
N ALA A 57 22.70 3.29 -3.08
CA ALA A 57 23.76 2.53 -3.73
C ALA A 57 23.15 1.51 -4.70
N PRO A 58 22.84 1.92 -5.95
CA PRO A 58 22.18 1.07 -6.91
C PRO A 58 23.10 -0.07 -7.40
N ARG A 59 22.54 -1.27 -7.50
CA ARG A 59 23.22 -2.49 -7.89
C ARG A 59 22.80 -2.92 -9.30
N VAL A 60 23.52 -3.83 -9.88
CA VAL A 60 23.20 -4.39 -11.21
C VAL A 60 21.78 -4.99 -11.24
N VAL A 61 21.37 -5.70 -10.20
CA VAL A 61 20.02 -6.29 -10.10
C VAL A 61 18.92 -5.22 -10.06
N ASP A 62 19.16 -4.10 -9.37
CA ASP A 62 18.20 -3.01 -9.29
C ASP A 62 17.96 -2.37 -10.67
N LEU A 63 19.00 -2.29 -11.50
CA LEU A 63 18.88 -1.84 -12.89
C LEU A 63 18.18 -2.87 -13.78
N LEU A 64 18.48 -4.16 -13.63
CA LEU A 64 17.82 -5.24 -14.39
C LEU A 64 16.31 -5.34 -14.10
N PHE A 65 15.84 -4.88 -12.95
CA PHE A 65 14.42 -4.79 -12.61
C PHE A 65 13.74 -3.50 -13.10
N HIS A 66 14.52 -2.57 -13.65
CA HIS A 66 13.98 -1.39 -14.32
C HIS A 66 13.59 -1.75 -15.76
N LEU A 67 12.41 -2.36 -15.89
CA LEU A 67 11.90 -2.90 -17.15
C LEU A 67 11.54 -1.80 -18.15
N PRO A 68 11.58 -2.08 -19.47
CA PRO A 68 11.17 -1.12 -20.48
C PRO A 68 9.67 -0.79 -20.37
N SER A 69 9.33 0.48 -20.62
CA SER A 69 7.96 0.99 -20.65
C SER A 69 7.38 1.07 -22.07
N GLY A 70 8.21 0.87 -23.08
CA GLY A 70 7.82 0.92 -24.48
C GLY A 70 8.92 0.41 -25.38
N VAL A 71 8.66 0.42 -26.68
CA VAL A 71 9.64 0.08 -27.71
C VAL A 71 9.59 1.06 -28.86
N ILE A 72 10.72 1.22 -29.55
CA ILE A 72 10.81 1.86 -30.87
C ILE A 72 10.85 0.74 -31.90
N ASP A 73 9.80 0.60 -32.69
CA ASP A 73 9.71 -0.39 -33.77
C ASP A 73 10.19 0.28 -35.08
N ARG A 74 11.28 -0.21 -35.65
CA ARG A 74 11.87 0.28 -36.90
C ARG A 74 11.59 -0.60 -38.10
N ARG A 75 10.72 -1.59 -37.96
CA ARG A 75 10.32 -2.48 -39.06
C ARG A 75 9.44 -1.73 -40.07
N ALA A 76 8.54 -0.89 -39.56
CA ALA A 76 7.73 -0.02 -40.43
C ALA A 76 8.54 1.25 -40.79
N ARG A 77 8.60 1.57 -42.08
CA ARG A 77 9.23 2.77 -42.64
C ARG A 77 8.17 3.62 -43.33
N PRO A 78 7.34 4.33 -42.55
CA PRO A 78 6.29 5.14 -43.15
C PRO A 78 6.91 6.26 -44.00
N LYS A 79 6.21 6.62 -45.07
CA LYS A 79 6.51 7.85 -45.80
C LYS A 79 6.04 9.05 -44.96
N LEU A 80 6.67 10.22 -45.16
CA LEU A 80 6.38 11.43 -44.35
C LEU A 80 4.89 11.77 -44.34
N ARG A 81 4.17 11.54 -45.44
CA ARG A 81 2.73 11.78 -45.53
C ARG A 81 1.89 10.86 -44.62
N GLU A 82 2.39 9.70 -44.27
CA GLU A 82 1.70 8.68 -43.46
C GLU A 82 1.97 8.85 -41.95
N VAL A 83 2.93 9.69 -41.58
CA VAL A 83 3.33 9.93 -40.22
C VAL A 83 2.25 10.70 -39.47
N GLN A 84 1.84 10.17 -38.30
CA GLN A 84 0.91 10.86 -37.40
C GLN A 84 1.67 11.59 -36.30
N PRO A 85 1.21 12.77 -35.85
CA PRO A 85 1.81 13.52 -34.74
C PRO A 85 1.80 12.69 -33.44
N GLY A 86 2.89 12.78 -32.68
CA GLY A 86 3.06 12.06 -31.40
C GLY A 86 3.61 10.64 -31.55
N GLN A 87 3.73 10.11 -32.78
CA GLN A 87 4.32 8.80 -33.00
C GLN A 87 5.83 8.85 -33.02
N VAL A 88 6.48 7.83 -32.43
CA VAL A 88 7.90 7.56 -32.61
C VAL A 88 8.06 6.77 -33.90
N VAL A 89 8.70 7.37 -34.90
CA VAL A 89 8.85 6.78 -36.24
C VAL A 89 10.30 6.81 -36.69
N THR A 90 10.62 5.93 -37.64
CA THR A 90 11.90 5.98 -38.38
C THR A 90 11.59 6.23 -39.84
N VAL A 91 12.06 7.36 -40.34
CA VAL A 91 11.84 7.80 -41.73
C VAL A 91 13.17 7.87 -42.49
N ALA A 92 13.14 7.47 -43.75
CA ALA A 92 14.26 7.66 -44.66
C ALA A 92 14.05 8.99 -45.39
N VAL A 93 14.94 9.95 -45.19
CA VAL A 93 14.83 11.29 -45.72
C VAL A 93 16.14 11.75 -46.38
N THR A 94 16.01 12.52 -47.46
CA THR A 94 17.16 13.22 -48.06
C THR A 94 17.36 14.51 -47.31
N ILE A 95 18.60 14.75 -46.85
CA ILE A 95 18.97 15.97 -46.13
C ILE A 95 19.02 17.16 -47.07
N GLY A 96 18.27 18.18 -46.74
CA GLY A 96 18.28 19.44 -47.43
C GLY A 96 19.13 20.50 -46.71
N LYS A 97 18.70 21.78 -46.81
CA LYS A 97 19.46 22.91 -46.32
C LYS A 97 19.50 22.99 -44.80
N HIS A 98 20.69 23.28 -44.28
CA HIS A 98 20.89 23.64 -42.87
C HIS A 98 20.53 25.12 -42.64
N ARG A 99 19.80 25.39 -41.57
CA ARG A 99 19.45 26.76 -41.16
C ARG A 99 19.93 26.99 -39.71
N PRO A 100 21.14 27.46 -39.52
CA PRO A 100 21.65 27.79 -38.18
C PRO A 100 20.85 28.94 -37.58
N GLY A 101 20.63 28.88 -36.26
CA GLY A 101 20.08 30.02 -35.53
C GLY A 101 20.97 31.24 -35.61
N PRO A 102 20.46 32.47 -35.40
CA PRO A 102 21.24 33.70 -35.46
C PRO A 102 22.44 33.65 -34.48
N PRO A 103 23.62 34.19 -34.91
CA PRO A 103 24.78 34.16 -34.03
C PRO A 103 24.60 35.07 -32.82
N ARG A 104 24.95 34.55 -31.63
CA ARG A 104 25.08 35.23 -30.33
C ARG A 104 23.78 35.87 -29.77
N ARG A 105 23.21 35.24 -28.69
CA ARG A 105 22.12 35.65 -27.82
C ARG A 105 20.68 35.20 -28.16
N SER A 106 20.46 34.42 -29.20
CA SER A 106 19.13 33.87 -29.48
C SER A 106 19.04 32.41 -29.01
N ARG A 107 17.96 32.07 -28.29
CA ARG A 107 17.59 30.68 -27.99
C ARG A 107 17.00 29.94 -29.21
N ALA A 108 17.16 30.49 -30.41
CA ALA A 108 16.63 29.92 -31.63
C ALA A 108 17.32 28.59 -31.95
N PRO A 109 16.57 27.54 -32.23
CA PRO A 109 17.13 26.23 -32.53
C PRO A 109 17.81 26.19 -33.88
N TYR A 110 18.79 25.30 -34.04
CA TYR A 110 19.36 24.89 -35.31
C TYR A 110 18.37 23.98 -36.03
N ARG A 111 18.03 24.24 -37.27
CA ARG A 111 17.05 23.51 -38.06
C ARG A 111 17.72 22.91 -39.30
N VAL A 112 17.36 21.68 -39.63
CA VAL A 112 17.76 21.00 -40.86
C VAL A 112 16.50 20.57 -41.56
N TYR A 113 16.33 21.02 -42.80
CA TYR A 113 15.21 20.57 -43.63
C TYR A 113 15.57 19.25 -44.29
N ALA A 114 14.64 18.34 -44.32
CA ALA A 114 14.79 17.04 -44.94
C ALA A 114 13.49 16.65 -45.59
N SER A 115 13.53 15.83 -46.65
CA SER A 115 12.34 15.44 -47.40
C SER A 115 12.41 13.99 -47.89
N ASP A 116 11.26 13.43 -48.18
CA ASP A 116 11.12 12.25 -49.02
C ASP A 116 10.27 12.60 -50.26
N ASP A 117 9.89 11.60 -51.04
CA ASP A 117 9.05 11.76 -52.24
C ASP A 117 7.60 12.16 -51.90
N THR A 118 7.18 12.25 -50.65
CA THR A 118 5.82 12.48 -50.20
C THR A 118 5.63 13.72 -49.34
N GLY A 119 6.71 14.29 -48.78
CA GLY A 119 6.60 15.46 -47.92
C GLY A 119 7.92 15.93 -47.37
N ASP A 120 7.84 16.96 -46.52
CA ASP A 120 8.98 17.61 -45.85
C ASP A 120 8.93 17.44 -44.34
N ILE A 121 10.10 17.35 -43.69
CA ILE A 121 10.25 17.32 -42.24
C ILE A 121 11.37 18.25 -41.81
N MET A 122 11.19 18.86 -40.64
CA MET A 122 12.19 19.75 -40.02
C MET A 122 12.83 19.05 -38.81
N LEU A 123 14.13 18.84 -38.87
CA LEU A 123 14.91 18.33 -37.73
C LEU A 123 15.39 19.51 -36.91
N THR A 124 15.03 19.57 -35.63
CA THR A 124 15.24 20.71 -34.76
C THR A 124 16.19 20.36 -33.61
N TYR A 125 17.27 21.14 -33.45
CA TYR A 125 18.25 20.91 -32.42
C TYR A 125 18.49 22.18 -31.57
N PHE A 126 18.40 22.08 -30.26
CA PHE A 126 18.72 23.14 -29.31
C PHE A 126 20.19 22.99 -28.87
N ASN A 127 20.96 24.08 -28.90
CA ASN A 127 22.37 24.14 -28.49
C ASN A 127 23.26 23.05 -29.13
N PRO A 128 23.22 22.83 -30.46
CA PRO A 128 24.01 21.78 -31.08
C PRO A 128 25.46 22.22 -31.29
N ASN A 129 26.37 21.22 -31.38
CA ASN A 129 27.68 21.42 -32.01
C ASN A 129 27.47 21.42 -33.54
N ARG A 130 27.73 22.55 -34.18
CA ARG A 130 27.49 22.76 -35.62
C ARG A 130 28.27 21.79 -36.49
N ASP A 131 29.60 21.70 -36.26
CA ASP A 131 30.48 20.83 -37.04
C ASP A 131 30.10 19.35 -36.93
N TYR A 132 29.57 18.95 -35.77
CA TYR A 132 29.07 17.61 -35.58
C TYR A 132 27.79 17.37 -36.38
N LEU A 133 26.82 18.31 -36.38
CA LEU A 133 25.56 18.16 -37.12
C LEU A 133 25.78 18.18 -38.65
N GLU A 134 26.67 19.02 -39.15
CA GLU A 134 26.99 19.07 -40.59
C GLU A 134 27.64 17.75 -41.07
N LYS A 135 28.42 17.08 -40.21
CA LYS A 135 28.95 15.72 -40.48
C LYS A 135 27.90 14.63 -40.37
N LEU A 136 26.98 14.77 -39.43
CA LEU A 136 25.93 13.77 -39.18
C LEU A 136 24.83 13.79 -40.25
N LEU A 137 24.53 15.00 -40.77
CA LEU A 137 23.44 15.31 -41.69
C LEU A 137 23.98 16.04 -42.94
N PRO A 138 24.83 15.40 -43.77
CA PRO A 138 25.39 16.05 -44.96
C PRO A 138 24.27 16.30 -45.99
N GLU A 139 24.29 17.51 -46.58
CA GLU A 139 23.30 17.91 -47.59
C GLU A 139 23.36 16.99 -48.82
N GLY A 140 22.17 16.61 -49.33
CA GLY A 140 22.00 15.76 -50.47
C GLY A 140 22.09 14.25 -50.19
N GLU A 141 22.49 13.84 -48.98
CA GLU A 141 22.57 12.43 -48.62
C GLU A 141 21.29 11.93 -47.95
N THR A 142 20.99 10.65 -48.14
CA THR A 142 19.90 10.00 -47.45
C THR A 142 20.32 9.59 -46.05
N ARG A 143 19.48 9.91 -45.05
CA ARG A 143 19.62 9.49 -43.65
C ARG A 143 18.36 8.84 -43.14
N TYR A 144 18.52 7.85 -42.28
CA TYR A 144 17.45 7.25 -41.49
C TYR A 144 17.38 8.01 -40.17
N VAL A 145 16.26 8.70 -39.96
CA VAL A 145 16.04 9.56 -38.79
C VAL A 145 14.93 8.96 -37.95
N SER A 146 15.22 8.69 -36.67
CA SER A 146 14.29 8.09 -35.70
C SER A 146 14.03 9.06 -34.57
N GLY A 147 12.76 9.27 -34.23
CA GLY A 147 12.34 10.15 -33.15
C GLY A 147 10.83 10.37 -33.12
N THR A 148 10.39 11.17 -32.14
CA THR A 148 8.98 11.58 -32.07
C THR A 148 8.67 12.64 -33.11
N ALA A 149 7.69 12.37 -33.96
CA ALA A 149 7.23 13.30 -34.97
C ALA A 149 6.10 14.18 -34.40
N GLU A 150 6.20 15.49 -34.55
CA GLU A 150 5.22 16.47 -34.08
C GLU A 150 4.89 17.45 -35.20
N PHE A 151 3.70 18.09 -35.14
CA PHE A 151 3.41 19.24 -36.00
C PHE A 151 3.72 20.55 -35.27
N TYR A 152 4.51 21.38 -35.90
CA TYR A 152 4.80 22.72 -35.41
C TYR A 152 4.72 23.72 -36.58
N ASP A 153 3.91 24.76 -36.43
CA ASP A 153 3.71 25.81 -37.42
C ASP A 153 3.33 25.25 -38.81
N GLY A 154 2.48 24.21 -38.83
CA GLY A 154 1.99 23.58 -40.05
C GLY A 154 2.98 22.63 -40.76
N MET A 155 4.15 22.40 -40.18
CA MET A 155 5.19 21.52 -40.73
C MET A 155 5.49 20.36 -39.76
N LEU A 156 5.72 19.17 -40.31
CA LEU A 156 6.18 18.03 -39.56
C LEU A 156 7.60 18.29 -39.04
N GLN A 157 7.84 18.10 -37.74
CA GLN A 157 9.16 18.26 -37.14
C GLN A 157 9.54 17.08 -36.24
N MET A 158 10.83 16.89 -36.07
CA MET A 158 11.44 16.04 -35.03
C MET A 158 12.40 16.87 -34.21
N VAL A 159 12.18 16.93 -32.89
CA VAL A 159 13.06 17.66 -31.97
C VAL A 159 14.04 16.67 -31.37
N HIS A 160 15.32 16.93 -31.53
CA HIS A 160 16.41 16.04 -31.06
C HIS A 160 16.19 14.57 -31.43
N PRO A 161 16.21 14.20 -32.74
CA PRO A 161 16.05 12.80 -33.13
C PRO A 161 16.94 11.85 -32.30
N ASP A 162 16.37 10.73 -31.88
CA ASP A 162 17.08 9.74 -31.04
C ASP A 162 18.23 9.06 -31.79
N ARG A 163 18.05 8.86 -33.13
CA ARG A 163 19.02 8.26 -34.02
C ARG A 163 19.01 8.97 -35.36
N VAL A 164 20.21 9.18 -35.86
CA VAL A 164 20.45 9.61 -37.22
C VAL A 164 21.60 8.76 -37.75
N VAL A 165 21.35 7.94 -38.76
CA VAL A 165 22.32 6.99 -39.32
C VAL A 165 22.19 6.92 -40.85
N ASP A 166 23.24 6.49 -41.51
CA ASP A 166 23.22 6.08 -42.91
C ASP A 166 22.59 4.68 -43.08
N GLU A 167 22.52 4.18 -44.27
CA GLU A 167 21.94 2.86 -44.58
C GLU A 167 22.71 1.70 -43.91
N ALA A 168 24.03 1.76 -43.89
CA ALA A 168 24.84 0.75 -43.22
C ALA A 168 24.64 0.77 -41.70
N GLY A 169 24.60 1.95 -41.11
CA GLY A 169 24.29 2.16 -39.69
C GLY A 169 22.88 1.70 -39.35
N PHE A 170 21.90 1.93 -40.24
CA PHE A 170 20.53 1.49 -40.03
C PHE A 170 20.40 -0.04 -40.07
N ALA A 171 21.09 -0.72 -40.98
CA ALA A 171 21.12 -2.18 -41.05
C ALA A 171 21.72 -2.84 -39.79
N ALA A 172 22.58 -2.10 -39.08
CA ALA A 172 23.19 -2.56 -37.82
C ALA A 172 22.35 -2.28 -36.57
N LEU A 173 21.27 -1.46 -36.69
CA LEU A 173 20.39 -1.17 -35.55
C LEU A 173 19.41 -2.32 -35.29
N PRO A 174 19.07 -2.60 -34.00
CA PRO A 174 18.02 -3.52 -33.70
C PRO A 174 16.68 -3.00 -34.26
N LEU A 175 15.89 -3.90 -34.86
CA LEU A 175 14.58 -3.57 -35.44
C LEU A 175 13.57 -3.12 -34.37
N VAL A 176 13.66 -3.70 -33.19
CA VAL A 176 12.87 -3.33 -32.00
C VAL A 176 13.83 -2.92 -30.89
N GLU A 177 13.72 -1.70 -30.41
CA GLU A 177 14.65 -1.17 -29.40
C GLU A 177 13.86 -0.73 -28.16
N PRO A 178 14.23 -1.20 -26.93
CA PRO A 178 13.49 -0.89 -25.71
C PRO A 178 13.64 0.59 -25.32
N VAL A 179 12.55 1.15 -24.79
CA VAL A 179 12.48 2.50 -24.21
C VAL A 179 12.27 2.35 -22.70
N TYR A 180 13.09 3.02 -21.90
CA TYR A 180 13.04 2.98 -20.46
C TYR A 180 12.51 4.28 -19.87
N PRO A 181 11.81 4.25 -18.72
CA PRO A 181 11.55 5.44 -17.94
C PRO A 181 12.87 6.13 -17.57
N LEU A 182 12.90 7.47 -17.63
CA LEU A 182 14.11 8.25 -17.42
C LEU A 182 13.93 9.25 -16.26
N THR A 183 15.05 9.72 -15.73
CA THR A 183 15.11 10.87 -14.83
C THR A 183 15.82 12.03 -15.52
N GLU A 184 15.59 13.25 -15.04
CA GLU A 184 16.23 14.45 -15.58
C GLU A 184 17.76 14.32 -15.61
N GLY A 185 18.35 14.59 -16.76
CA GLY A 185 19.79 14.49 -17.00
C GLY A 185 20.29 13.11 -17.46
N LEU A 186 19.43 12.06 -17.50
CA LEU A 186 19.81 10.73 -17.99
C LEU A 186 19.29 10.53 -19.41
N ALA A 187 20.20 10.33 -20.36
CA ALA A 187 19.85 10.06 -21.76
C ALA A 187 19.55 8.57 -22.00
N LEU A 188 18.60 8.28 -22.89
CA LEU A 188 18.18 6.92 -23.26
C LEU A 188 19.36 6.05 -23.77
N GLY A 189 20.29 6.64 -24.52
CA GLY A 189 21.49 5.93 -24.96
C GLY A 189 22.43 5.49 -23.84
N ASN A 190 22.45 6.22 -22.71
CA ASN A 190 23.26 5.85 -21.56
C ASN A 190 22.63 4.63 -20.83
N ILE A 191 21.31 4.67 -20.59
CA ILE A 191 20.65 3.56 -19.89
C ILE A 191 20.71 2.27 -20.73
N ARG A 192 20.53 2.34 -22.05
CA ARG A 192 20.64 1.18 -22.94
C ARG A 192 22.04 0.55 -22.86
N ARG A 193 23.10 1.34 -22.98
CA ARG A 193 24.49 0.86 -22.87
C ARG A 193 24.76 0.22 -21.51
N THR A 194 24.30 0.86 -20.44
CA THR A 194 24.48 0.32 -19.09
C THR A 194 23.69 -0.99 -18.90
N MET A 195 22.48 -1.05 -19.46
CA MET A 195 21.63 -2.24 -19.44
C MET A 195 22.28 -3.42 -20.19
N ASP A 196 22.87 -3.18 -21.37
CA ASP A 196 23.61 -4.21 -22.10
C ASP A 196 24.78 -4.78 -21.27
N GLY A 197 25.50 -3.90 -20.55
CA GLY A 197 26.52 -4.31 -19.60
C GLY A 197 25.97 -5.15 -18.44
N ALA A 198 24.79 -4.79 -17.93
CA ALA A 198 24.10 -5.50 -16.85
C ALA A 198 23.63 -6.90 -17.30
N ILE A 199 23.01 -6.99 -18.49
CA ILE A 199 22.57 -8.24 -19.10
C ILE A 199 23.74 -9.21 -19.31
N GLY A 200 24.92 -8.67 -19.70
CA GLY A 200 26.14 -9.47 -19.85
C GLY A 200 26.65 -10.08 -18.55
N ARG A 201 26.18 -9.62 -17.40
CA ARG A 201 26.55 -10.15 -16.08
C ARG A 201 25.52 -11.11 -15.46
N LEU A 202 24.42 -11.40 -16.17
CA LEU A 202 23.43 -12.37 -15.71
C LEU A 202 24.04 -13.76 -15.59
N PRO A 203 24.15 -14.33 -14.39
CA PRO A 203 24.65 -15.68 -14.20
C PRO A 203 23.60 -16.72 -14.61
N ASP A 204 24.04 -17.91 -14.88
CA ASP A 204 23.14 -19.06 -14.94
C ASP A 204 22.82 -19.50 -13.51
N LEU A 205 21.54 -19.47 -13.17
CA LEU A 205 21.04 -19.78 -11.85
C LEU A 205 20.27 -21.11 -11.90
N PRO A 206 20.35 -21.93 -10.83
CA PRO A 206 19.55 -23.13 -10.73
C PRO A 206 18.06 -22.76 -10.69
N GLU A 207 17.21 -23.61 -11.26
CA GLU A 207 15.76 -23.40 -11.29
C GLU A 207 15.16 -23.61 -9.89
N TRP A 208 14.32 -22.66 -9.48
CA TRP A 208 13.60 -22.69 -8.20
C TRP A 208 12.10 -22.93 -8.36
N GLN A 209 11.57 -22.79 -9.56
CA GLN A 209 10.16 -23.08 -9.81
C GLN A 209 9.93 -24.58 -9.97
N ASP A 210 8.66 -24.98 -9.89
CA ASP A 210 8.26 -26.36 -10.18
C ASP A 210 8.41 -26.66 -11.68
N GLU A 211 9.17 -27.70 -12.04
CA GLU A 211 9.47 -28.03 -13.43
C GLU A 211 8.21 -28.31 -14.26
N ALA A 212 7.21 -28.98 -13.67
CA ALA A 212 5.97 -29.31 -14.36
C ALA A 212 5.15 -28.04 -14.64
N TRP A 213 5.16 -27.09 -13.70
CA TRP A 213 4.49 -25.80 -13.89
C TRP A 213 5.20 -24.96 -14.95
N VAL A 214 6.53 -24.85 -14.90
CA VAL A 214 7.34 -24.13 -15.91
C VAL A 214 7.08 -24.69 -17.32
N ALA A 215 7.05 -26.02 -17.45
CA ALA A 215 6.80 -26.67 -18.74
C ALA A 215 5.38 -26.43 -19.26
N ARG A 216 4.36 -26.52 -18.37
CA ARG A 216 2.95 -26.31 -18.72
C ARG A 216 2.69 -24.88 -19.18
N GLU A 217 3.19 -23.89 -18.47
CA GLU A 217 3.01 -22.45 -18.76
C GLU A 217 4.05 -21.94 -19.78
N ARG A 218 4.99 -22.80 -20.22
CA ARG A 218 6.07 -22.44 -21.15
C ARG A 218 6.90 -21.25 -20.69
N LEU A 219 7.19 -21.19 -19.40
CA LEU A 219 7.93 -20.07 -18.82
C LEU A 219 9.43 -20.19 -19.12
N PRO A 220 10.11 -19.08 -19.46
CA PRO A 220 11.57 -19.07 -19.58
C PRO A 220 12.25 -19.17 -18.21
N THR A 221 13.54 -19.45 -18.18
CA THR A 221 14.35 -19.32 -16.97
C THR A 221 14.43 -17.83 -16.56
N PHE A 222 14.75 -17.54 -15.30
CA PHE A 222 14.89 -16.18 -14.78
C PHE A 222 15.80 -15.30 -15.66
N SER A 223 17.00 -15.79 -15.98
CA SER A 223 17.96 -15.06 -16.80
C SER A 223 17.49 -14.90 -18.26
N ALA A 224 16.79 -15.90 -18.81
CA ALA A 224 16.21 -15.80 -20.14
C ALA A 224 15.04 -14.80 -20.19
N ALA A 225 14.21 -14.75 -19.15
CA ALA A 225 13.12 -13.78 -19.03
C ALA A 225 13.65 -12.34 -19.04
N LEU A 226 14.66 -12.05 -18.22
CA LEU A 226 15.30 -10.71 -18.19
C LEU A 226 15.91 -10.36 -19.56
N ARG A 227 16.65 -11.28 -20.18
CA ARG A 227 17.22 -11.04 -21.52
C ARG A 227 16.14 -10.74 -22.55
N HIS A 228 15.03 -11.47 -22.52
CA HIS A 228 13.93 -11.30 -23.46
C HIS A 228 13.26 -9.92 -23.31
N LEU A 229 12.94 -9.51 -22.08
CA LEU A 229 12.29 -8.22 -21.82
C LEU A 229 13.18 -7.02 -22.16
N HIS A 230 14.49 -7.14 -21.97
CA HIS A 230 15.44 -6.07 -22.30
C HIS A 230 15.93 -6.08 -23.74
N ARG A 231 15.68 -7.16 -24.48
CA ARG A 231 15.98 -7.32 -25.92
C ARG A 231 14.78 -7.88 -26.64
N PRO A 232 13.66 -7.12 -26.67
CA PRO A 232 12.43 -7.58 -27.32
C PRO A 232 12.65 -7.75 -28.81
N ALA A 233 12.10 -8.83 -29.38
CA ALA A 233 12.04 -9.04 -30.81
C ALA A 233 10.80 -8.36 -31.42
N GLU A 234 9.73 -8.26 -30.62
CA GLU A 234 8.47 -7.65 -31.02
C GLU A 234 7.95 -6.67 -29.94
N PRO A 235 7.12 -5.69 -30.30
CA PRO A 235 6.50 -4.76 -29.35
C PRO A 235 5.68 -5.46 -28.26
N HIS A 236 5.09 -6.60 -28.57
CA HIS A 236 4.30 -7.39 -27.61
C HIS A 236 5.16 -8.01 -26.50
N ASP A 237 6.43 -8.25 -26.75
CA ASP A 237 7.33 -8.96 -25.80
C ASP A 237 7.46 -8.28 -24.43
N ILE A 238 7.24 -6.96 -24.40
CA ILE A 238 7.30 -6.16 -23.16
C ILE A 238 5.94 -5.97 -22.47
N MET A 239 4.91 -6.69 -22.89
CA MET A 239 3.60 -6.60 -22.22
C MET A 239 3.57 -7.46 -20.96
N PRO A 240 2.87 -6.99 -19.89
CA PRO A 240 2.83 -7.70 -18.61
C PRO A 240 2.28 -9.13 -18.68
N GLU A 241 1.44 -9.43 -19.66
CA GLU A 241 0.81 -10.75 -19.86
C GLU A 241 1.74 -11.79 -20.47
N THR A 242 2.92 -11.38 -20.94
CA THR A 242 3.86 -12.29 -21.62
C THR A 242 4.48 -13.31 -20.65
N PRO A 243 4.88 -14.48 -21.15
CA PRO A 243 5.50 -15.50 -20.31
C PRO A 243 6.76 -15.01 -19.59
N ALA A 244 7.57 -14.15 -20.24
CA ALA A 244 8.78 -13.59 -19.64
C ALA A 244 8.47 -12.67 -18.47
N TRP A 245 7.49 -11.76 -18.61
CA TRP A 245 7.08 -10.89 -17.52
C TRP A 245 6.37 -11.68 -16.41
N THR A 246 5.45 -12.58 -16.78
CA THR A 246 4.76 -13.48 -15.84
C THR A 246 5.74 -14.28 -14.99
N ARG A 247 6.84 -14.79 -15.61
CA ARG A 247 7.89 -15.50 -14.88
C ARG A 247 8.50 -14.63 -13.77
N LEU A 248 8.95 -13.43 -14.09
CA LEU A 248 9.58 -12.54 -13.11
C LEU A 248 8.59 -12.06 -12.05
N ALA A 249 7.35 -11.79 -12.45
CA ALA A 249 6.29 -11.41 -11.53
C ALA A 249 5.97 -12.53 -10.53
N TYR A 250 5.88 -13.78 -11.00
CA TYR A 250 5.66 -14.92 -10.12
C TYR A 250 6.85 -15.17 -9.19
N ASP A 251 8.07 -14.99 -9.68
CA ASP A 251 9.28 -15.06 -8.86
C ASP A 251 9.26 -14.06 -7.71
N GLU A 252 8.85 -12.81 -7.97
CA GLU A 252 8.67 -11.78 -6.93
C GLU A 252 7.59 -12.17 -5.91
N LEU A 253 6.42 -12.62 -6.40
CA LEU A 253 5.32 -13.06 -5.54
C LEU A 253 5.73 -14.23 -4.67
N LEU A 254 6.40 -15.23 -5.23
CA LEU A 254 6.90 -16.41 -4.49
C LEU A 254 7.94 -16.01 -3.45
N ALA A 255 8.90 -15.13 -3.80
CA ALA A 255 9.89 -14.62 -2.85
C ALA A 255 9.23 -13.94 -1.65
N GLY A 256 8.21 -13.11 -1.91
CA GLY A 256 7.42 -12.44 -0.88
C GLY A 256 6.68 -13.43 0.03
N GLN A 257 5.95 -14.38 -0.58
CA GLN A 257 5.17 -15.38 0.17
C GLN A 257 6.05 -16.35 0.96
N LEU A 258 7.17 -16.75 0.39
CA LEU A 258 8.13 -17.63 1.06
C LEU A 258 8.77 -16.94 2.27
N ALA A 259 9.14 -15.66 2.13
CA ALA A 259 9.65 -14.87 3.25
C ALA A 259 8.62 -14.75 4.39
N LEU A 260 7.37 -14.44 4.07
CA LEU A 260 6.28 -14.38 5.05
C LEU A 260 6.04 -15.73 5.73
N ALA A 261 6.05 -16.81 4.95
CA ALA A 261 5.86 -18.18 5.47
C ALA A 261 7.01 -18.61 6.40
N LEU A 262 8.26 -18.19 6.13
CA LEU A 262 9.42 -18.41 7.01
C LEU A 262 9.28 -17.63 8.33
N VAL A 263 8.89 -16.36 8.26
CA VAL A 263 8.60 -15.55 9.46
C VAL A 263 7.51 -16.21 10.30
N ARG A 264 6.42 -16.63 9.67
CA ARG A 264 5.31 -17.33 10.32
C ARG A 264 5.75 -18.65 10.96
N ALA A 265 6.55 -19.45 10.25
CA ALA A 265 7.07 -20.70 10.78
C ALA A 265 7.97 -20.46 11.99
N HIS A 266 8.80 -19.42 11.98
CA HIS A 266 9.64 -19.03 13.12
C HIS A 266 8.80 -18.59 14.32
N LEU A 267 7.80 -17.73 14.11
CA LEU A 267 6.90 -17.27 15.18
C LEU A 267 6.10 -18.44 15.80
N ARG A 268 5.66 -19.39 14.97
CA ARG A 268 4.93 -20.59 15.44
C ARG A 268 5.81 -21.60 16.20
N ARG A 269 7.12 -21.61 15.97
CA ARG A 269 8.08 -22.44 16.75
C ARG A 269 8.26 -21.94 18.18
N GLN A 270 8.03 -20.65 18.42
CA GLN A 270 7.96 -20.15 19.79
C GLN A 270 6.71 -20.76 20.43
N SER A 271 6.92 -21.57 21.48
CA SER A 271 5.82 -22.27 22.15
C SER A 271 4.73 -21.27 22.59
N GLY A 272 3.51 -21.52 22.16
CA GLY A 272 2.33 -20.86 22.66
C GLY A 272 1.88 -21.51 23.97
N ARG A 273 1.06 -20.81 24.71
CA ARG A 273 0.43 -21.33 25.93
C ARG A 273 -1.06 -21.46 25.64
N GLY A 274 -1.52 -22.65 25.21
CA GLY A 274 -2.92 -22.87 24.86
C GLY A 274 -3.86 -22.39 25.97
N SER A 275 -4.86 -21.58 25.60
CA SER A 275 -5.95 -21.13 26.48
C SER A 275 -7.19 -21.98 26.21
N ALA A 276 -7.16 -23.24 26.66
CA ALA A 276 -8.32 -24.12 26.55
C ALA A 276 -9.42 -23.64 27.51
N SER A 277 -10.63 -23.46 27.00
CA SER A 277 -11.80 -23.04 27.76
C SER A 277 -12.98 -23.98 27.51
N GLU A 278 -13.82 -24.16 28.51
CA GLU A 278 -15.10 -24.92 28.38
C GLU A 278 -16.22 -24.08 27.72
N GLY A 279 -15.98 -22.77 27.51
CA GLY A 279 -16.91 -21.84 26.86
C GLY A 279 -18.01 -21.32 27.78
N ARG A 280 -17.87 -21.43 29.10
CA ARG A 280 -18.86 -20.96 30.09
C ARG A 280 -19.06 -19.44 30.02
N LEU A 281 -17.95 -18.67 30.03
CA LEU A 281 -18.00 -17.21 29.91
C LEU A 281 -18.54 -16.78 28.54
N ARG A 282 -18.12 -17.46 27.47
CA ARG A 282 -18.68 -17.28 26.13
C ARG A 282 -20.19 -17.44 26.12
N ALA A 283 -20.70 -18.51 26.72
CA ALA A 283 -22.15 -18.76 26.77
C ALA A 283 -22.92 -17.67 27.51
N ARG A 284 -22.37 -17.14 28.63
CA ARG A 284 -22.95 -16.01 29.37
C ARG A 284 -23.00 -14.74 28.54
N ILE A 285 -21.91 -14.41 27.84
CA ILE A 285 -21.81 -13.24 26.95
C ILE A 285 -22.85 -13.36 25.82
N LEU A 286 -22.91 -14.51 25.14
CA LEU A 286 -23.86 -14.73 24.04
C LEU A 286 -25.33 -14.65 24.50
N LYS A 287 -25.62 -15.10 25.71
CA LYS A 287 -26.96 -14.99 26.30
C LYS A 287 -27.34 -13.54 26.65
N ALA A 288 -26.35 -12.70 26.97
CA ALA A 288 -26.58 -11.30 27.32
C ALA A 288 -26.72 -10.40 26.07
N LEU A 289 -26.33 -10.87 24.88
CA LEU A 289 -26.50 -10.12 23.64
C LEU A 289 -28.00 -9.98 23.29
N PRO A 290 -28.43 -8.77 22.85
CA PRO A 290 -29.80 -8.55 22.40
C PRO A 290 -30.10 -9.12 21.00
N TYR A 291 -29.15 -9.79 20.37
CA TYR A 291 -29.24 -10.39 19.02
C TYR A 291 -28.38 -11.66 18.92
N ALA A 292 -28.69 -12.50 17.94
CA ALA A 292 -27.84 -13.65 17.62
C ALA A 292 -26.64 -13.24 16.74
N LEU A 293 -25.52 -13.93 16.89
CA LEU A 293 -24.38 -13.75 16.01
C LEU A 293 -24.71 -14.16 14.57
N THR A 294 -24.16 -13.46 13.58
CA THR A 294 -24.23 -13.88 12.19
C THR A 294 -23.36 -15.12 11.95
N HIS A 295 -23.56 -15.81 10.82
CA HIS A 295 -22.75 -16.98 10.49
C HIS A 295 -21.25 -16.65 10.40
N SER A 296 -20.89 -15.52 9.77
CA SER A 296 -19.51 -15.08 9.67
C SER A 296 -18.88 -14.70 11.02
N GLN A 297 -19.66 -14.12 11.95
CA GLN A 297 -19.21 -13.84 13.31
C GLN A 297 -18.99 -15.14 14.11
N GLN A 298 -19.90 -16.10 14.00
CA GLN A 298 -19.77 -17.39 14.66
C GLN A 298 -18.54 -18.15 14.15
N LYS A 299 -18.37 -18.24 12.83
CA LYS A 299 -17.20 -18.86 12.20
C LYS A 299 -15.89 -18.20 12.66
N ALA A 300 -15.82 -16.86 12.63
CA ALA A 300 -14.65 -16.15 13.08
C ALA A 300 -14.32 -16.42 14.55
N LEU A 301 -15.34 -16.50 15.41
CA LEU A 301 -15.17 -16.82 16.82
C LEU A 301 -14.65 -18.25 17.01
N ASP A 302 -15.19 -19.23 16.26
CA ASP A 302 -14.75 -20.62 16.32
C ASP A 302 -13.31 -20.78 15.79
N ASP A 303 -12.94 -20.09 14.73
CA ASP A 303 -11.56 -20.02 14.21
C ASP A 303 -10.59 -19.49 15.28
N ILE A 304 -10.93 -18.35 15.92
CA ILE A 304 -10.09 -17.71 16.94
C ILE A 304 -9.95 -18.60 18.18
N THR A 305 -11.05 -19.15 18.69
CA THR A 305 -11.03 -20.00 19.88
C THR A 305 -10.28 -21.31 19.64
N THR A 306 -10.35 -21.85 18.43
CA THR A 306 -9.58 -23.04 18.03
C THR A 306 -8.07 -22.72 18.04
N ASP A 307 -7.67 -21.56 17.53
CA ASP A 307 -6.27 -21.16 17.56
C ASP A 307 -5.76 -20.88 18.99
N LEU A 308 -6.55 -20.20 19.82
CA LEU A 308 -6.21 -19.93 21.21
C LEU A 308 -6.01 -21.21 22.04
N ALA A 309 -6.70 -22.31 21.70
CA ALA A 309 -6.57 -23.59 22.37
C ALA A 309 -5.28 -24.36 21.99
N ARG A 310 -4.61 -23.98 20.89
CA ARG A 310 -3.39 -24.66 20.42
C ARG A 310 -2.16 -24.25 21.23
N PRO A 311 -1.15 -25.13 21.35
CA PRO A 311 0.13 -24.79 21.97
C PRO A 311 1.05 -23.98 21.04
N GLN A 312 0.49 -23.11 20.23
CA GLN A 312 1.17 -22.25 19.25
C GLN A 312 0.62 -20.84 19.36
N ARG A 313 1.46 -19.84 19.21
CA ARG A 313 1.03 -18.44 19.23
C ARG A 313 0.06 -18.14 18.09
N MET A 314 -1.08 -17.57 18.41
CA MET A 314 -2.00 -17.05 17.42
C MET A 314 -1.55 -15.65 16.97
N LEU A 315 -1.52 -15.45 15.66
CA LEU A 315 -1.45 -14.13 15.04
C LEU A 315 -2.53 -14.08 13.96
N ARG A 316 -3.64 -13.40 14.25
CA ARG A 316 -4.83 -13.41 13.41
C ARG A 316 -5.37 -12.01 13.13
N LEU A 317 -5.78 -11.78 11.88
CA LEU A 317 -6.48 -10.59 11.43
C LEU A 317 -7.99 -10.88 11.37
N LEU A 318 -8.79 -10.08 12.07
CA LEU A 318 -10.24 -10.05 11.94
C LEU A 318 -10.65 -8.79 11.17
N GLN A 319 -11.07 -8.97 9.93
CA GLN A 319 -11.49 -7.88 9.08
C GLN A 319 -13.00 -7.88 8.81
N GLY A 320 -13.56 -6.70 8.63
CA GLY A 320 -14.98 -6.54 8.34
C GLY A 320 -15.37 -5.07 8.36
N ASP A 321 -16.47 -4.75 7.72
CA ASP A 321 -16.99 -3.38 7.61
C ASP A 321 -17.21 -2.70 8.96
N VAL A 322 -17.34 -1.38 8.92
CA VAL A 322 -17.74 -0.59 10.09
C VAL A 322 -19.07 -1.13 10.62
N GLY A 323 -19.07 -1.49 11.91
CA GLY A 323 -20.25 -2.04 12.59
C GLY A 323 -20.61 -3.49 12.22
N SER A 324 -19.68 -4.27 11.65
CA SER A 324 -19.86 -5.73 11.47
C SER A 324 -19.77 -6.55 12.77
N GLY A 325 -19.56 -5.89 13.92
CA GLY A 325 -19.53 -6.55 15.24
C GLY A 325 -18.16 -7.10 15.65
N LYS A 326 -17.06 -6.59 15.07
CA LYS A 326 -15.67 -7.01 15.42
C LYS A 326 -15.39 -6.95 16.91
N THR A 327 -15.83 -5.90 17.60
CA THR A 327 -15.63 -5.69 19.05
C THR A 327 -16.26 -6.83 19.87
N VAL A 328 -17.48 -7.23 19.53
CA VAL A 328 -18.19 -8.33 20.22
C VAL A 328 -17.49 -9.66 19.99
N VAL A 329 -17.07 -9.95 18.75
CA VAL A 329 -16.30 -11.16 18.42
C VAL A 329 -14.99 -11.20 19.20
N ALA A 330 -14.24 -10.09 19.22
CA ALA A 330 -12.95 -9.99 19.91
C ALA A 330 -13.09 -10.11 21.43
N PHE A 331 -14.11 -9.48 22.03
CA PHE A 331 -14.39 -9.61 23.46
C PHE A 331 -14.82 -11.03 23.83
N THR A 332 -15.70 -11.65 23.04
CA THR A 332 -16.11 -13.04 23.26
C THR A 332 -14.94 -14.02 23.10
N ALA A 333 -14.00 -13.74 22.19
CA ALA A 333 -12.77 -14.51 22.07
C ALA A 333 -11.84 -14.31 23.28
N ALA A 334 -11.72 -13.07 23.81
CA ALA A 334 -10.95 -12.79 25.01
C ALA A 334 -11.48 -13.55 26.25
N ALA A 335 -12.77 -13.83 26.30
CA ALA A 335 -13.37 -14.64 27.36
C ALA A 335 -12.75 -16.05 27.46
N ALA A 336 -12.22 -16.62 26.36
CA ALA A 336 -11.53 -17.91 26.40
C ALA A 336 -10.20 -17.84 27.19
N ALA A 337 -9.43 -16.76 27.00
CA ALA A 337 -8.21 -16.53 27.79
C ALA A 337 -8.52 -16.26 29.26
N ILE A 338 -9.59 -15.49 29.54
CA ILE A 338 -10.03 -15.16 30.91
C ILE A 338 -10.54 -16.40 31.62
N GLU A 339 -11.29 -17.27 30.95
CA GLU A 339 -11.78 -18.52 31.51
C GLU A 339 -10.62 -19.49 31.88
N ALA A 340 -9.48 -19.38 31.17
CA ALA A 340 -8.25 -20.06 31.52
C ALA A 340 -7.46 -19.36 32.65
N SER A 341 -8.07 -18.45 33.41
CA SER A 341 -7.50 -17.66 34.50
C SER A 341 -6.33 -16.78 34.09
N ARG A 342 -6.38 -16.23 32.87
CA ARG A 342 -5.38 -15.31 32.31
C ARG A 342 -6.00 -13.96 31.97
N GLN A 343 -5.13 -13.00 31.64
CA GLN A 343 -5.55 -11.65 31.33
C GLN A 343 -5.59 -11.39 29.82
N ALA A 344 -6.46 -10.47 29.42
CA ALA A 344 -6.52 -9.95 28.05
C ALA A 344 -6.33 -8.42 28.04
N ALA A 345 -5.74 -7.91 26.96
CA ALA A 345 -5.63 -6.49 26.68
C ALA A 345 -6.42 -6.13 25.42
N PHE A 346 -7.13 -5.00 25.45
CA PHE A 346 -7.85 -4.47 24.29
C PHE A 346 -7.37 -3.06 23.99
N MET A 347 -6.62 -2.89 22.92
CA MET A 347 -6.01 -1.64 22.55
C MET A 347 -6.81 -0.93 21.46
N ALA A 348 -7.11 0.35 21.70
CA ALA A 348 -7.74 1.25 20.75
C ALA A 348 -6.77 2.38 20.35
N PRO A 349 -6.86 2.93 19.12
CA PRO A 349 -5.96 3.98 18.65
C PRO A 349 -6.19 5.33 19.32
N THR A 350 -7.38 5.58 19.83
CA THR A 350 -7.75 6.82 20.50
C THR A 350 -8.49 6.57 21.80
N GLU A 351 -8.45 7.56 22.70
CA GLU A 351 -9.13 7.49 23.97
C GLU A 351 -10.66 7.38 23.82
N ILE A 352 -11.22 8.10 22.85
CA ILE A 352 -12.65 8.05 22.55
C ILE A 352 -13.08 6.63 22.19
N LEU A 353 -12.33 5.94 21.33
CA LEU A 353 -12.62 4.55 20.98
C LEU A 353 -12.42 3.60 22.16
N ALA A 354 -11.39 3.81 23.00
CA ALA A 354 -11.21 2.99 24.19
C ALA A 354 -12.43 3.09 25.13
N ARG A 355 -12.96 4.29 25.34
CA ARG A 355 -14.17 4.50 26.16
C ARG A 355 -15.42 3.93 25.49
N GLN A 356 -15.54 4.02 24.18
CA GLN A 356 -16.64 3.41 23.43
C GLN A 356 -16.58 1.88 23.53
N HIS A 357 -15.40 1.28 23.40
CA HIS A 357 -15.24 -0.17 23.62
C HIS A 357 -15.64 -0.55 25.05
N LEU A 358 -15.21 0.24 26.06
CA LEU A 358 -15.63 0.00 27.43
C LEU A 358 -17.16 0.07 27.58
N ALA A 359 -17.81 1.10 27.03
CA ALA A 359 -19.27 1.23 27.12
C ALA A 359 -20.03 0.07 26.45
N THR A 360 -19.48 -0.48 25.36
CA THR A 360 -20.04 -1.64 24.67
C THR A 360 -19.79 -2.95 25.43
N ILE A 361 -18.61 -3.09 26.01
CA ILE A 361 -18.13 -4.33 26.66
C ILE A 361 -18.65 -4.43 28.10
N ALA A 362 -18.73 -3.34 28.85
CA ALA A 362 -19.06 -3.35 30.28
C ALA A 362 -20.35 -4.10 30.63
N PRO A 363 -21.51 -3.90 29.93
CA PRO A 363 -22.74 -4.66 30.25
C PRO A 363 -22.59 -6.16 30.02
N LEU A 364 -21.83 -6.55 28.99
CA LEU A 364 -21.58 -7.95 28.66
C LEU A 364 -20.59 -8.60 29.65
N ALA A 365 -19.60 -7.82 30.09
CA ALA A 365 -18.61 -8.23 31.07
C ALA A 365 -19.25 -8.44 32.44
N GLU A 366 -20.14 -7.54 32.87
CA GLU A 366 -20.92 -7.68 34.11
C GLU A 366 -21.80 -8.96 34.09
N ALA A 367 -22.47 -9.21 32.98
CA ALA A 367 -23.30 -10.43 32.82
C ALA A 367 -22.44 -11.72 32.85
N ALA A 368 -21.17 -11.65 32.48
CA ALA A 368 -20.25 -12.77 32.48
C ALA A 368 -19.37 -12.85 33.76
N ASP A 369 -19.48 -11.88 34.67
CA ASP A 369 -18.61 -11.74 35.86
C ASP A 369 -17.13 -11.55 35.51
N ILE A 370 -16.86 -10.71 34.51
CA ILE A 370 -15.51 -10.34 34.02
C ILE A 370 -15.14 -8.96 34.54
N ARG A 371 -14.00 -8.81 35.19
CA ARG A 371 -13.49 -7.56 35.78
C ARG A 371 -12.77 -6.74 34.71
N VAL A 372 -13.37 -5.63 34.29
CA VAL A 372 -12.82 -4.75 33.25
C VAL A 372 -12.30 -3.45 33.85
N ALA A 373 -11.19 -2.94 33.34
CA ALA A 373 -10.67 -1.61 33.65
C ALA A 373 -10.24 -0.89 32.37
N ILE A 374 -10.10 0.44 32.46
CA ILE A 374 -9.59 1.28 31.38
C ILE A 374 -8.34 2.03 31.80
N LEU A 375 -7.35 2.12 30.89
CA LEU A 375 -6.10 2.86 31.10
C LEU A 375 -5.77 3.70 29.86
N THR A 376 -5.93 5.02 29.99
CA THR A 376 -5.64 6.01 28.95
C THR A 376 -4.74 7.12 29.50
N GLY A 377 -4.53 8.19 28.74
CA GLY A 377 -3.79 9.37 29.19
C GLY A 377 -4.48 10.18 30.30
N ARG A 378 -5.76 9.90 30.60
CA ARG A 378 -6.52 10.61 31.65
C ARG A 378 -6.31 10.02 33.03
N GLU A 379 -6.15 8.72 33.11
CA GLU A 379 -5.87 8.04 34.38
C GLU A 379 -4.45 8.44 34.85
N ARG A 380 -4.38 9.26 35.90
CA ARG A 380 -3.11 9.81 36.41
C ARG A 380 -3.03 9.69 37.93
N GLY A 381 -1.82 9.76 38.48
CA GLY A 381 -1.56 9.76 39.92
C GLY A 381 -2.12 8.52 40.63
N PRO A 382 -2.85 8.68 41.75
CA PRO A 382 -3.37 7.57 42.54
C PRO A 382 -4.26 6.61 41.79
N ALA A 383 -5.17 7.11 40.93
CA ALA A 383 -6.07 6.27 40.14
C ALA A 383 -5.32 5.38 39.16
N ARG A 384 -4.28 5.90 38.50
CA ARG A 384 -3.40 5.07 37.64
C ARG A 384 -2.70 3.99 38.45
N LYS A 385 -2.13 4.37 39.60
CA LYS A 385 -1.43 3.44 40.46
C LYS A 385 -2.32 2.30 40.92
N GLU A 386 -3.55 2.60 41.37
CA GLU A 386 -4.53 1.59 41.77
C GLU A 386 -4.82 0.58 40.64
N ILE A 387 -5.02 1.07 39.39
CA ILE A 387 -5.25 0.20 38.22
C ILE A 387 -4.04 -0.71 38.00
N LEU A 388 -2.81 -0.16 38.04
CA LEU A 388 -1.59 -0.92 37.83
C LEU A 388 -1.35 -1.98 38.92
N ASP A 389 -1.60 -1.63 40.18
CA ASP A 389 -1.48 -2.56 41.31
C ASP A 389 -2.49 -3.72 41.15
N ARG A 390 -3.74 -3.44 40.88
CA ARG A 390 -4.80 -4.44 40.62
C ARG A 390 -4.48 -5.32 39.41
N LEU A 391 -3.93 -4.73 38.33
CA LEU A 391 -3.53 -5.47 37.14
C LEU A 391 -2.43 -6.49 37.45
N THR A 392 -1.44 -6.09 38.20
CA THR A 392 -0.29 -6.93 38.62
C THR A 392 -0.72 -8.04 39.58
N LEU A 393 -1.73 -7.80 40.41
CA LEU A 393 -2.31 -8.80 41.32
C LEU A 393 -3.27 -9.80 40.60
N GLY A 394 -3.63 -9.54 39.35
CA GLY A 394 -4.61 -10.36 38.62
C GLY A 394 -6.07 -10.04 38.96
N ASP A 395 -6.35 -8.88 39.57
CA ASP A 395 -7.70 -8.42 39.91
C ASP A 395 -8.42 -7.71 38.74
N ILE A 396 -7.77 -7.62 37.59
CA ILE A 396 -8.33 -7.14 36.34
C ILE A 396 -8.17 -8.24 35.30
N ASP A 397 -9.27 -8.69 34.69
CA ASP A 397 -9.27 -9.74 33.68
C ASP A 397 -9.08 -9.16 32.28
N LEU A 398 -9.69 -8.00 32.00
CA LEU A 398 -9.56 -7.29 30.73
C LEU A 398 -9.16 -5.83 30.95
N LEU A 399 -8.03 -5.43 30.41
CA LEU A 399 -7.59 -4.04 30.41
C LEU A 399 -7.81 -3.42 29.02
N ILE A 400 -8.68 -2.40 28.94
CA ILE A 400 -8.93 -1.61 27.74
C ILE A 400 -8.07 -0.34 27.81
N GLY A 401 -7.44 0.07 26.70
CA GLY A 401 -6.66 1.31 26.72
C GLY A 401 -6.14 1.74 25.37
N THR A 402 -5.26 2.75 25.42
CA THR A 402 -4.58 3.29 24.24
C THR A 402 -3.11 2.84 24.22
N HIS A 403 -2.24 3.57 23.52
CA HIS A 403 -0.78 3.39 23.59
C HIS A 403 -0.22 3.39 25.02
N ALA A 404 -0.98 3.84 26.02
CA ALA A 404 -0.61 3.75 27.44
C ALA A 404 -0.32 2.30 27.88
N LEU A 405 -0.93 1.29 27.23
CA LEU A 405 -0.70 -0.13 27.51
C LEU A 405 0.74 -0.60 27.20
N PHE A 406 1.48 0.12 26.35
CA PHE A 406 2.85 -0.21 25.99
C PHE A 406 3.89 0.31 26.99
N GLN A 407 3.53 1.25 27.87
CA GLN A 407 4.46 1.88 28.79
C GLN A 407 5.10 0.82 29.71
N GLU A 408 6.37 1.00 30.02
CA GLU A 408 7.16 0.01 30.76
C GLU A 408 6.58 -0.31 32.16
N ASP A 409 5.93 0.69 32.78
CA ASP A 409 5.29 0.57 34.07
C ASP A 409 4.01 -0.28 34.09
N VAL A 410 3.46 -0.63 32.91
CA VAL A 410 2.28 -1.49 32.80
C VAL A 410 2.70 -2.96 32.78
N ALA A 411 2.57 -3.64 33.90
CA ALA A 411 2.85 -5.05 34.06
C ALA A 411 1.57 -5.85 34.27
N PHE A 412 1.38 -6.89 33.46
CA PHE A 412 0.28 -7.84 33.62
C PHE A 412 0.71 -8.99 34.53
N HIS A 413 -0.25 -9.58 35.25
CA HIS A 413 0.01 -10.81 36.01
C HIS A 413 0.28 -11.99 35.08
N ASP A 414 -0.61 -12.23 34.12
CA ASP A 414 -0.46 -13.26 33.07
C ASP A 414 -1.24 -12.87 31.81
N LEU A 415 -0.62 -12.04 30.95
CA LEU A 415 -1.24 -11.62 29.67
C LEU A 415 -1.19 -12.78 28.67
N ALA A 416 -2.35 -13.22 28.20
CA ALA A 416 -2.48 -14.27 27.19
C ALA A 416 -2.94 -13.77 25.82
N LEU A 417 -3.83 -12.77 25.76
CA LEU A 417 -4.35 -12.25 24.51
C LEU A 417 -4.25 -10.73 24.44
N ALA A 418 -3.70 -10.22 23.35
CA ALA A 418 -3.69 -8.80 22.98
C ALA A 418 -4.58 -8.58 21.75
N VAL A 419 -5.66 -7.82 21.93
CA VAL A 419 -6.52 -7.34 20.84
C VAL A 419 -6.06 -5.94 20.45
N VAL A 420 -5.81 -5.71 19.15
CA VAL A 420 -5.33 -4.43 18.61
C VAL A 420 -6.31 -3.92 17.56
N ASP A 421 -7.02 -2.83 17.86
CA ASP A 421 -8.00 -2.24 16.95
C ASP A 421 -7.35 -1.20 16.02
N GLU A 422 -7.81 -1.15 14.75
CA GLU A 422 -7.38 -0.21 13.71
C GLU A 422 -5.85 -0.17 13.49
N GLN A 423 -5.28 -1.33 13.20
CA GLN A 423 -3.84 -1.57 13.09
C GLN A 423 -3.10 -0.62 12.12
N HIS A 424 -3.75 -0.11 11.08
CA HIS A 424 -3.09 0.77 10.08
C HIS A 424 -2.49 2.05 10.71
N ARG A 425 -2.86 2.38 11.93
CA ARG A 425 -2.32 3.50 12.72
C ARG A 425 -1.16 3.10 13.64
N PHE A 426 -0.81 1.81 13.71
CA PHE A 426 0.25 1.30 14.58
C PHE A 426 1.38 0.64 13.77
N GLY A 427 2.63 0.99 14.06
CA GLY A 427 3.81 0.39 13.45
C GLY A 427 4.06 -1.06 13.93
N VAL A 428 4.85 -1.83 13.16
CA VAL A 428 5.27 -3.20 13.51
C VAL A 428 5.93 -3.26 14.90
N HIS A 429 6.70 -2.24 15.29
CA HIS A 429 7.36 -2.14 16.58
C HIS A 429 6.39 -2.12 17.77
N GLN A 430 5.22 -1.51 17.62
CA GLN A 430 4.25 -1.42 18.71
C GLN A 430 3.53 -2.75 18.96
N ARG A 431 3.31 -3.56 17.91
CA ARG A 431 2.80 -4.93 18.06
C ARG A 431 3.77 -5.80 18.86
N LEU A 432 5.05 -5.73 18.52
CA LEU A 432 6.10 -6.46 19.20
C LEU A 432 6.19 -6.08 20.69
N ALA A 433 5.94 -4.81 21.03
CA ALA A 433 5.98 -4.35 22.41
C ALA A 433 4.90 -5.01 23.30
N LEU A 434 3.66 -5.25 22.78
CA LEU A 434 2.64 -6.00 23.52
C LEU A 434 2.99 -7.49 23.68
N THR A 435 3.59 -8.10 22.65
CA THR A 435 4.00 -9.50 22.76
C THR A 435 5.12 -9.74 23.77
N GLN A 436 5.84 -8.67 24.14
CA GLN A 436 6.89 -8.71 25.18
C GLN A 436 6.35 -8.53 26.61
N LYS A 437 5.07 -8.17 26.78
CA LYS A 437 4.43 -7.97 28.11
C LYS A 437 3.97 -9.27 28.80
N GLY A 438 4.14 -10.41 28.14
CA GLY A 438 3.82 -11.73 28.69
C GLY A 438 4.54 -12.86 27.94
N GLU A 439 4.57 -14.03 28.56
CA GLU A 439 5.08 -15.24 27.88
C GLU A 439 4.09 -15.71 26.81
N ALA A 440 4.52 -15.74 25.54
CA ALA A 440 3.74 -16.30 24.44
C ALA A 440 2.34 -15.67 24.23
N VAL A 441 2.26 -14.33 24.21
CA VAL A 441 1.00 -13.59 24.02
C VAL A 441 0.46 -13.82 22.62
N ASP A 442 -0.81 -14.21 22.55
CA ASP A 442 -1.60 -14.29 21.32
C ASP A 442 -2.03 -12.90 20.85
N VAL A 443 -2.09 -12.66 19.54
CA VAL A 443 -2.45 -11.36 18.98
C VAL A 443 -3.61 -11.48 18.01
N LEU A 444 -4.67 -10.72 18.30
CA LEU A 444 -5.83 -10.53 17.43
C LEU A 444 -5.88 -9.09 16.95
N VAL A 445 -5.71 -8.90 15.67
CA VAL A 445 -5.74 -7.59 15.02
C VAL A 445 -7.11 -7.34 14.41
N LEU A 446 -7.70 -6.16 14.65
CA LEU A 446 -8.96 -5.75 14.05
C LEU A 446 -8.74 -4.65 13.02
N THR A 447 -9.51 -4.68 11.93
CA THR A 447 -9.56 -3.58 10.97
C THR A 447 -10.98 -3.33 10.48
N ALA A 448 -11.41 -2.07 10.47
CA ALA A 448 -12.73 -1.65 9.97
C ALA A 448 -12.73 -1.35 8.48
N THR A 449 -11.56 -1.19 7.87
CA THR A 449 -11.43 -1.17 6.41
C THR A 449 -11.16 -2.58 5.93
N PRO A 450 -12.07 -3.20 5.18
CA PRO A 450 -11.72 -4.41 4.46
C PRO A 450 -10.48 -4.15 3.60
N ILE A 451 -9.49 -5.00 3.75
CA ILE A 451 -8.27 -4.94 2.97
C ILE A 451 -8.46 -5.88 1.78
N PRO A 452 -8.21 -5.43 0.53
CA PRO A 452 -8.30 -6.31 -0.63
C PRO A 452 -7.50 -7.59 -0.41
N ARG A 453 -8.07 -8.74 -0.82
CA ARG A 453 -7.46 -10.05 -0.62
C ARG A 453 -6.00 -10.10 -1.09
N THR A 454 -5.71 -9.43 -2.21
CA THR A 454 -4.35 -9.32 -2.76
C THR A 454 -3.40 -8.64 -1.78
N LEU A 455 -3.82 -7.52 -1.16
CA LEU A 455 -3.01 -6.80 -0.19
C LEU A 455 -2.89 -7.58 1.13
N VAL A 456 -3.96 -8.26 1.58
CA VAL A 456 -3.91 -9.14 2.76
C VAL A 456 -2.84 -10.21 2.59
N LEU A 457 -2.85 -10.91 1.45
CA LEU A 457 -1.86 -11.95 1.18
C LEU A 457 -0.45 -11.40 1.04
N THR A 458 -0.30 -10.17 0.56
CA THR A 458 1.01 -9.54 0.35
C THR A 458 1.64 -9.03 1.64
N TYR A 459 0.83 -8.39 2.51
CA TYR A 459 1.35 -7.66 3.68
C TYR A 459 1.04 -8.32 5.01
N PHE A 460 0.02 -9.18 5.05
CA PHE A 460 -0.45 -9.88 6.24
C PHE A 460 -0.41 -11.41 6.05
N GLY A 461 0.39 -11.89 5.09
CA GLY A 461 0.53 -13.31 4.82
C GLY A 461 1.16 -14.11 5.97
N ASP A 462 1.71 -13.41 6.97
CA ASP A 462 2.14 -13.96 8.25
C ASP A 462 0.98 -14.21 9.23
N MET A 463 -0.22 -13.67 8.96
CA MET A 463 -1.41 -13.79 9.80
C MET A 463 -2.44 -14.77 9.23
N ASP A 464 -3.17 -15.44 10.11
CA ASP A 464 -4.44 -16.08 9.75
C ASP A 464 -5.53 -15.03 9.65
N VAL A 465 -6.52 -15.23 8.77
CA VAL A 465 -7.53 -14.21 8.46
C VAL A 465 -8.93 -14.77 8.71
N SER A 466 -9.74 -14.00 9.44
CA SER A 466 -11.19 -14.21 9.56
C SER A 466 -11.92 -12.98 9.04
N GLU A 467 -12.97 -13.19 8.24
CA GLU A 467 -13.72 -12.13 7.55
C GLU A 467 -15.15 -12.06 8.05
N LEU A 468 -15.62 -10.87 8.43
CA LEU A 468 -17.01 -10.59 8.74
C LEU A 468 -17.67 -9.93 7.53
N ARG A 469 -18.24 -10.74 6.65
CA ARG A 469 -18.87 -10.28 5.40
C ARG A 469 -20.34 -9.92 5.56
N GLU A 470 -20.99 -10.43 6.59
CA GLU A 470 -22.40 -10.21 6.84
C GLU A 470 -22.63 -8.97 7.70
N LYS A 471 -23.67 -8.22 7.38
CA LYS A 471 -24.14 -7.14 8.25
C LYS A 471 -25.06 -7.71 9.34
N PRO A 472 -24.98 -7.20 10.57
CA PRO A 472 -25.96 -7.59 11.61
C PRO A 472 -27.39 -7.35 11.15
N PRO A 473 -28.35 -8.22 11.56
CA PRO A 473 -29.74 -8.08 11.16
C PRO A 473 -30.34 -6.76 11.66
N GLY A 474 -31.32 -6.22 10.90
CA GLY A 474 -32.04 -4.98 11.24
C GLY A 474 -31.43 -3.70 10.64
N ARG A 475 -30.29 -3.75 9.96
CA ARG A 475 -29.72 -2.58 9.26
C ARG A 475 -30.46 -2.30 7.96
N GLN A 476 -30.83 -1.03 7.78
CA GLN A 476 -31.39 -0.54 6.52
C GLN A 476 -30.26 -0.12 5.55
N PRO A 477 -30.45 -0.31 4.22
CA PRO A 477 -29.52 0.22 3.23
C PRO A 477 -29.41 1.75 3.34
N ILE A 478 -28.20 2.28 3.07
CA ILE A 478 -27.92 3.72 3.09
C ILE A 478 -28.15 4.26 1.67
N ASP A 479 -29.15 5.14 1.49
CA ASP A 479 -29.38 5.83 0.23
C ASP A 479 -28.21 6.80 -0.06
N THR A 480 -27.35 6.43 -1.00
CA THR A 480 -26.16 7.22 -1.35
C THR A 480 -26.38 7.98 -2.65
N ARG A 481 -26.31 9.33 -2.58
CA ARG A 481 -26.55 10.21 -3.73
C ARG A 481 -25.34 11.11 -3.98
N THR A 482 -25.05 11.35 -5.27
CA THR A 482 -24.05 12.33 -5.71
C THR A 482 -24.74 13.59 -6.20
N ILE A 483 -24.34 14.75 -5.70
CA ILE A 483 -24.98 16.03 -5.97
C ILE A 483 -23.90 17.07 -6.33
N PRO A 484 -24.04 17.82 -7.42
CA PRO A 484 -23.07 18.88 -7.71
C PRO A 484 -23.17 20.01 -6.67
N LEU A 485 -22.04 20.60 -6.29
CA LEU A 485 -21.95 21.72 -5.32
C LEU A 485 -22.78 22.94 -5.74
N SER A 486 -23.10 23.09 -7.03
CA SER A 486 -24.02 24.15 -7.49
C SER A 486 -25.45 24.01 -6.95
N ARG A 487 -25.80 22.86 -6.36
CA ARG A 487 -27.10 22.61 -5.70
C ARG A 487 -26.99 22.56 -4.18
N LEU A 488 -25.99 23.22 -3.61
CA LEU A 488 -25.74 23.22 -2.17
C LEU A 488 -26.93 23.75 -1.38
N ASP A 489 -27.56 24.84 -1.82
CA ASP A 489 -28.72 25.44 -1.16
C ASP A 489 -29.90 24.46 -1.00
N GLU A 490 -30.13 23.62 -2.02
CA GLU A 490 -31.16 22.58 -1.98
C GLU A 490 -30.86 21.49 -0.93
N VAL A 491 -29.56 21.17 -0.77
CA VAL A 491 -29.09 20.21 0.23
C VAL A 491 -29.25 20.80 1.63
N GLU A 492 -28.86 22.05 1.84
CA GLU A 492 -29.05 22.74 3.10
C GLU A 492 -30.52 22.80 3.51
N ASP A 493 -31.41 23.12 2.57
CA ASP A 493 -32.83 23.14 2.82
C ASP A 493 -33.42 21.78 3.16
N ALA A 494 -32.93 20.72 2.48
CA ALA A 494 -33.33 19.33 2.80
C ALA A 494 -32.84 18.92 4.20
N VAL A 495 -31.58 19.26 4.55
CA VAL A 495 -31.04 19.02 5.89
C VAL A 495 -31.86 19.81 6.93
N GLY A 496 -32.18 21.07 6.67
CA GLY A 496 -33.01 21.91 7.57
C GLY A 496 -34.37 21.27 7.86
N ARG A 497 -35.06 20.73 6.86
CA ARG A 497 -36.32 19.99 7.06
C ARG A 497 -36.13 18.75 7.95
N ALA A 498 -35.05 18.01 7.71
CA ALA A 498 -34.76 16.81 8.50
C ALA A 498 -34.39 17.14 9.97
N LEU A 499 -33.66 18.25 10.21
CA LEU A 499 -33.40 18.76 11.58
C LEU A 499 -34.68 19.22 12.28
N ALA A 500 -35.65 19.76 11.55
CA ALA A 500 -36.97 20.10 12.09
C ALA A 500 -37.78 18.83 12.50
N GLU A 501 -37.56 17.72 11.82
CA GLU A 501 -38.12 16.40 12.19
C GLU A 501 -37.37 15.73 13.35
N GLY A 502 -36.35 16.35 13.92
CA GLY A 502 -35.54 15.82 15.01
C GLY A 502 -34.42 14.85 14.59
N LYS A 503 -34.16 14.69 13.29
CA LYS A 503 -33.04 13.90 12.78
C LYS A 503 -31.71 14.57 13.06
N ARG A 504 -30.64 13.77 13.15
CA ARG A 504 -29.27 14.26 13.32
C ARG A 504 -28.45 14.06 12.05
N ALA A 505 -27.56 15.01 11.76
CA ALA A 505 -26.74 15.00 10.58
C ALA A 505 -25.27 15.27 10.88
N TYR A 506 -24.40 14.59 10.16
CA TYR A 506 -22.99 14.93 10.01
C TYR A 506 -22.79 15.77 8.76
N TRP A 507 -21.93 16.78 8.85
CA TRP A 507 -21.50 17.59 7.73
C TRP A 507 -19.97 17.61 7.68
N VAL A 508 -19.39 16.92 6.71
CA VAL A 508 -17.95 16.69 6.61
C VAL A 508 -17.35 17.62 5.55
N CYS A 509 -16.37 18.43 5.98
CA CYS A 509 -15.58 19.29 5.12
C CYS A 509 -14.22 18.61 4.80
N PRO A 510 -13.69 18.73 3.56
CA PRO A 510 -12.42 18.14 3.19
C PRO A 510 -11.25 18.82 3.91
N LEU A 511 -10.13 18.07 4.05
CA LEU A 511 -8.81 18.65 4.32
C LEU A 511 -8.13 18.94 2.99
N VAL A 512 -7.49 20.11 2.82
CA VAL A 512 -6.68 20.45 1.65
C VAL A 512 -5.21 20.15 2.00
N GLU A 513 -4.56 19.26 1.27
CA GLU A 513 -3.23 18.72 1.60
C GLU A 513 -2.10 19.76 1.73
N GLU A 514 -2.28 20.98 1.23
CA GLU A 514 -1.20 21.99 1.20
C GLU A 514 -1.11 22.90 2.43
N SER A 515 -2.12 22.94 3.30
CA SER A 515 -2.08 23.77 4.51
C SER A 515 -3.19 23.45 5.52
N GLU A 516 -2.86 22.75 6.60
CA GLU A 516 -3.76 22.54 7.75
C GLU A 516 -4.44 23.81 8.30
N LYS A 517 -3.91 25.01 8.00
CA LYS A 517 -4.49 26.28 8.41
C LYS A 517 -5.68 26.68 7.51
N VAL A 518 -5.59 26.40 6.22
CA VAL A 518 -6.64 26.70 5.23
C VAL A 518 -7.86 25.80 5.46
N ASP A 519 -7.62 24.54 5.81
CA ASP A 519 -8.67 23.55 6.06
C ASP A 519 -9.52 23.87 7.28
N LEU A 520 -8.87 24.33 8.33
CA LEU A 520 -9.54 24.75 9.54
C LEU A 520 -10.43 25.97 9.27
N ALA A 521 -9.94 26.92 8.46
CA ALA A 521 -10.72 28.09 8.06
C ALA A 521 -11.98 27.69 7.26
N ALA A 522 -11.84 26.76 6.29
CA ALA A 522 -12.97 26.29 5.48
C ALA A 522 -14.06 25.58 6.33
N ALA A 523 -13.66 24.75 7.30
CA ALA A 523 -14.62 24.12 8.21
C ALA A 523 -15.27 25.12 9.17
N GLN A 524 -14.53 26.14 9.63
CA GLN A 524 -15.05 27.22 10.45
C GLN A 524 -16.01 28.13 9.68
N ASP A 525 -15.67 28.50 8.45
CA ASP A 525 -16.53 29.29 7.58
C ASP A 525 -17.86 28.56 7.31
N ARG A 526 -17.79 27.26 7.01
CA ARG A 526 -18.98 26.42 6.81
C ARG A 526 -19.81 26.30 8.10
N PHE A 527 -19.16 26.14 9.23
CA PHE A 527 -19.83 26.11 10.53
C PHE A 527 -20.59 27.41 10.79
N GLU A 528 -19.98 28.57 10.55
CA GLU A 528 -20.62 29.89 10.75
C GLU A 528 -21.79 30.10 9.77
N GLU A 529 -21.69 29.65 8.53
CA GLU A 529 -22.80 29.68 7.57
C GLU A 529 -23.98 28.83 8.04
N LEU A 530 -23.74 27.58 8.39
CA LEU A 530 -24.77 26.65 8.86
C LEU A 530 -25.37 27.12 10.21
N ARG A 531 -24.56 27.72 11.10
CA ARG A 531 -25.02 28.28 12.35
C ARG A 531 -25.93 29.48 12.13
N ARG A 532 -25.64 30.35 11.16
CA ARG A 532 -26.56 31.44 10.76
C ARG A 532 -27.90 30.91 10.26
N LYS A 533 -27.91 29.80 9.55
CA LYS A 533 -29.11 29.18 8.96
C LYS A 533 -29.92 28.36 9.97
N PHE A 534 -29.26 27.55 10.82
CA PHE A 534 -29.90 26.59 11.71
C PHE A 534 -29.79 26.92 13.20
N GLY A 535 -29.18 28.06 13.55
CA GLY A 535 -29.06 28.55 14.91
C GLY A 535 -28.21 27.67 15.81
N ASP A 536 -28.65 27.48 17.04
CA ASP A 536 -27.93 26.80 18.10
C ASP A 536 -27.93 25.24 17.94
N LYS A 537 -28.52 24.71 16.87
CA LYS A 537 -28.54 23.28 16.57
C LYS A 537 -27.20 22.76 16.04
N VAL A 538 -26.27 23.63 15.67
CA VAL A 538 -25.01 23.31 15.02
C VAL A 538 -23.86 23.29 16.03
N ASP A 539 -22.98 22.32 15.92
CA ASP A 539 -21.69 22.21 16.63
C ASP A 539 -20.55 21.92 15.68
N LEU A 540 -19.31 22.16 16.12
CA LEU A 540 -18.09 21.98 15.32
C LEU A 540 -17.11 21.06 16.02
N ILE A 541 -16.49 20.16 15.25
CA ILE A 541 -15.38 19.31 15.71
C ILE A 541 -14.24 19.29 14.67
N HIS A 542 -13.00 19.50 15.11
CA HIS A 542 -11.84 19.46 14.24
C HIS A 542 -10.57 18.96 14.97
N GLY A 543 -9.53 18.61 14.20
CA GLY A 543 -8.31 17.96 14.70
C GLY A 543 -7.60 18.69 15.83
N ARG A 544 -7.59 20.04 15.82
CA ARG A 544 -6.85 20.88 16.77
C ARG A 544 -7.57 21.14 18.09
N MET A 545 -8.84 20.75 18.22
CA MET A 545 -9.53 20.87 19.50
C MET A 545 -8.88 20.00 20.56
N LYS A 546 -8.89 20.46 21.82
CA LYS A 546 -8.50 19.64 22.97
C LYS A 546 -9.40 18.40 23.08
N GLY A 547 -8.89 17.31 23.60
CA GLY A 547 -9.67 16.07 23.76
C GLY A 547 -10.97 16.29 24.53
N SER A 548 -10.93 17.06 25.64
CA SER A 548 -12.12 17.43 26.43
C SER A 548 -13.20 18.15 25.63
N ASP A 549 -12.79 19.05 24.73
CA ASP A 549 -13.72 19.86 23.94
C ASP A 549 -14.37 19.03 22.82
N LYS A 550 -13.57 18.10 22.23
CA LYS A 550 -14.10 17.10 21.28
C LYS A 550 -15.13 16.20 21.93
N ASP A 551 -14.84 15.70 23.14
CA ASP A 551 -15.76 14.84 23.89
C ASP A 551 -17.03 15.58 24.25
N ALA A 552 -16.94 16.85 24.68
CA ALA A 552 -18.10 17.68 25.00
C ALA A 552 -18.97 17.93 23.76
N ALA A 553 -18.38 18.25 22.61
CA ALA A 553 -19.11 18.43 21.35
C ALA A 553 -19.81 17.13 20.92
N MET A 554 -19.12 15.99 20.99
CA MET A 554 -19.70 14.69 20.69
C MET A 554 -20.82 14.31 21.67
N ALA A 555 -20.68 14.60 22.96
CA ALA A 555 -21.72 14.35 23.95
C ALA A 555 -22.99 15.17 23.68
N ARG A 556 -22.86 16.45 23.34
CA ARG A 556 -23.99 17.31 22.94
C ARG A 556 -24.69 16.80 21.68
N PHE A 557 -23.90 16.33 20.71
CA PHE A 557 -24.46 15.74 19.51
C PHE A 557 -25.14 14.37 19.78
N ALA A 558 -24.54 13.52 20.59
CA ALA A 558 -25.09 12.23 20.96
C ALA A 558 -26.34 12.33 21.85
N SER A 559 -26.46 13.37 22.70
CA SER A 559 -27.66 13.62 23.48
C SER A 559 -28.80 14.25 22.67
N GLY A 560 -28.53 14.82 21.49
CA GLY A 560 -29.48 15.55 20.66
C GLY A 560 -29.63 17.02 21.03
N GLU A 561 -28.87 17.55 21.97
CA GLU A 561 -28.75 18.97 22.23
C GLU A 561 -28.32 19.74 21.00
N LYS A 562 -27.39 19.16 20.26
CA LYS A 562 -26.97 19.57 18.92
C LYS A 562 -27.39 18.55 17.88
N GLN A 563 -27.97 18.99 16.78
CA GLN A 563 -28.54 18.11 15.76
C GLN A 563 -27.68 18.03 14.48
N LEU A 564 -26.81 19.03 14.24
CA LEU A 564 -25.88 19.07 13.10
C LEU A 564 -24.45 19.20 13.62
N LEU A 565 -23.59 18.24 13.26
CA LEU A 565 -22.17 18.26 13.61
C LEU A 565 -21.33 18.53 12.36
N VAL A 566 -20.77 19.73 12.29
CA VAL A 566 -19.76 20.08 11.26
C VAL A 566 -18.41 19.53 11.68
N ALA A 567 -17.73 18.86 10.76
CA ALA A 567 -16.46 18.24 11.09
C ALA A 567 -15.48 18.17 9.92
N THR A 568 -14.21 18.10 10.25
CA THR A 568 -13.17 17.64 9.33
C THR A 568 -13.09 16.10 9.37
N THR A 569 -12.11 15.49 8.68
CA THR A 569 -11.88 14.03 8.63
C THR A 569 -11.71 13.35 10.00
N VAL A 570 -11.63 14.09 11.09
CA VAL A 570 -11.53 13.56 12.47
C VAL A 570 -12.69 12.62 12.84
N ILE A 571 -13.84 12.71 12.14
CA ILE A 571 -14.99 11.80 12.34
C ILE A 571 -14.70 10.39 11.80
N GLU A 572 -13.69 10.17 10.97
CA GLU A 572 -13.28 8.81 10.58
C GLU A 572 -13.02 7.92 11.81
N VAL A 573 -12.55 8.53 12.90
CA VAL A 573 -12.24 7.88 14.17
C VAL A 573 -13.11 8.48 15.26
N GLY A 574 -14.34 8.03 15.42
CA GLY A 574 -15.22 8.68 16.37
C GLY A 574 -16.42 7.87 16.85
N VAL A 575 -17.16 8.52 17.69
CA VAL A 575 -18.29 8.02 18.45
C VAL A 575 -19.42 7.55 17.54
N ASP A 576 -20.00 6.43 17.91
CA ASP A 576 -21.19 5.88 17.30
C ASP A 576 -22.45 6.64 17.82
N VAL A 577 -23.21 7.23 16.92
CA VAL A 577 -24.47 7.90 17.22
C VAL A 577 -25.57 7.26 16.35
N PRO A 578 -26.29 6.25 16.89
CA PRO A 578 -27.30 5.50 16.12
C PRO A 578 -28.41 6.35 15.51
N GLU A 579 -28.72 7.48 16.13
CA GLU A 579 -29.75 8.43 15.68
C GLU A 579 -29.28 9.38 14.57
N ALA A 580 -28.00 9.37 14.23
CA ALA A 580 -27.49 10.14 13.09
C ALA A 580 -27.80 9.40 11.79
N THR A 581 -28.72 9.95 11.01
CA THR A 581 -29.25 9.31 9.80
C THR A 581 -28.84 10.00 8.51
N ILE A 582 -28.18 11.15 8.61
CA ILE A 582 -27.77 11.94 7.44
C ILE A 582 -26.26 12.20 7.51
N MET A 583 -25.59 11.95 6.38
CA MET A 583 -24.20 12.29 6.17
C MET A 583 -24.08 13.17 4.93
N VAL A 584 -23.54 14.37 5.08
CA VAL A 584 -23.17 15.26 3.97
C VAL A 584 -21.66 15.32 3.88
N ILE A 585 -21.09 15.07 2.72
CA ILE A 585 -19.63 15.14 2.49
C ILE A 585 -19.39 16.12 1.35
N GLU A 586 -18.77 17.26 1.67
CA GLU A 586 -18.38 18.25 0.67
C GLU A 586 -17.10 17.83 -0.06
N HIS A 587 -17.02 18.20 -1.35
CA HIS A 587 -15.87 17.87 -2.18
C HIS A 587 -15.50 16.38 -2.14
N ALA A 588 -16.49 15.51 -2.25
CA ALA A 588 -16.32 14.07 -2.15
C ALA A 588 -15.27 13.52 -3.15
N GLU A 589 -15.04 14.22 -4.27
CA GLU A 589 -13.99 13.89 -5.25
C GLU A 589 -12.56 13.94 -4.70
N ARG A 590 -12.34 14.64 -3.59
CA ARG A 590 -11.02 14.77 -2.94
C ARG A 590 -10.70 13.67 -1.95
N PHE A 591 -11.70 12.91 -1.55
CA PHE A 591 -11.54 11.81 -0.59
C PHE A 591 -11.14 10.51 -1.28
N GLY A 592 -10.36 9.70 -0.58
CA GLY A 592 -10.14 8.31 -0.96
C GLY A 592 -11.44 7.48 -0.84
N LEU A 593 -11.58 6.44 -1.67
CA LEU A 593 -12.79 5.61 -1.68
C LEU A 593 -13.02 4.91 -0.33
N ALA A 594 -11.95 4.42 0.29
CA ALA A 594 -12.00 3.83 1.64
C ALA A 594 -12.46 4.83 2.71
N GLN A 595 -12.00 6.10 2.64
CA GLN A 595 -12.42 7.16 3.57
C GLN A 595 -13.91 7.47 3.43
N LEU A 596 -14.39 7.65 2.19
CA LEU A 596 -15.82 7.87 1.94
C LEU A 596 -16.69 6.72 2.46
N HIS A 597 -16.21 5.48 2.29
CA HIS A 597 -16.90 4.30 2.83
C HIS A 597 -16.94 4.29 4.36
N GLN A 598 -15.82 4.61 5.03
CA GLN A 598 -15.76 4.71 6.49
C GLN A 598 -16.68 5.80 7.03
N LEU A 599 -16.70 6.99 6.39
CA LEU A 599 -17.60 8.09 6.75
C LEU A 599 -19.06 7.67 6.57
N ARG A 600 -19.42 7.07 5.43
CA ARG A 600 -20.77 6.54 5.20
C ARG A 600 -21.19 5.53 6.27
N GLY A 601 -20.26 4.67 6.71
CA GLY A 601 -20.50 3.67 7.76
C GLY A 601 -20.76 4.24 9.15
N ARG A 602 -20.62 5.58 9.35
CA ARG A 602 -20.98 6.27 10.60
C ARG A 602 -22.49 6.49 10.77
N ILE A 603 -23.26 6.39 9.71
CA ILE A 603 -24.71 6.43 9.71
C ILE A 603 -25.28 5.02 9.43
N GLY A 604 -26.61 4.85 9.51
CA GLY A 604 -27.27 3.57 9.24
C GLY A 604 -27.07 2.52 10.33
N ARG A 605 -26.83 2.93 11.57
CA ARG A 605 -26.65 2.03 12.71
C ARG A 605 -27.93 1.86 13.54
N GLY A 606 -28.88 2.77 13.38
CA GLY A 606 -30.22 2.71 13.94
C GLY A 606 -31.23 2.08 12.97
N PRO A 607 -32.49 1.93 13.42
CA PRO A 607 -33.57 1.38 12.61
C PRO A 607 -34.10 2.34 11.53
N GLY A 608 -33.70 3.64 11.57
CA GLY A 608 -34.16 4.66 10.64
C GLY A 608 -33.47 4.61 9.30
N ALA A 609 -34.21 4.93 8.22
CA ALA A 609 -33.61 5.11 6.89
C ALA A 609 -32.54 6.21 6.91
N SER A 610 -31.38 5.92 6.32
CA SER A 610 -30.24 6.82 6.33
C SER A 610 -29.84 7.25 4.93
N THR A 611 -29.34 8.48 4.81
CA THR A 611 -28.95 9.07 3.52
C THR A 611 -27.54 9.65 3.60
N CYS A 612 -26.70 9.30 2.60
CA CYS A 612 -25.36 9.85 2.40
C CYS A 612 -25.35 10.73 1.14
N LEU A 613 -25.04 12.01 1.30
CA LEU A 613 -25.00 13.00 0.22
C LEU A 613 -23.54 13.33 -0.08
N LEU A 614 -23.07 12.93 -1.25
CA LEU A 614 -21.71 13.16 -1.75
C LEU A 614 -21.73 14.40 -2.66
N LEU A 615 -21.30 15.53 -2.15
CA LEU A 615 -21.25 16.79 -2.90
C LEU A 615 -19.93 16.87 -3.66
N TYR A 616 -19.99 17.19 -4.94
CA TYR A 616 -18.81 17.24 -5.81
C TYR A 616 -18.74 18.53 -6.64
N ARG A 617 -17.53 18.94 -6.99
CA ARG A 617 -17.27 20.05 -7.90
C ARG A 617 -17.14 19.54 -9.33
N ALA A 618 -17.98 20.06 -10.23
CA ALA A 618 -17.89 19.75 -11.66
C ALA A 618 -16.81 20.63 -12.35
N PRO A 619 -16.15 20.12 -13.46
CA PRO A 619 -16.26 18.78 -14.01
C PRO A 619 -15.46 17.74 -13.21
N LEU A 620 -15.97 16.50 -13.12
CA LEU A 620 -15.27 15.38 -12.51
C LEU A 620 -14.31 14.72 -13.51
N GLY A 621 -13.10 14.42 -13.09
CA GLY A 621 -12.21 13.49 -13.81
C GLY A 621 -12.74 12.05 -13.78
N GLU A 622 -12.34 11.22 -14.73
CA GLU A 622 -12.84 9.85 -14.90
C GLU A 622 -12.67 8.99 -13.64
N THR A 623 -11.52 9.07 -12.96
CA THR A 623 -11.26 8.33 -11.73
C THR A 623 -12.20 8.76 -10.60
N ALA A 624 -12.44 10.07 -10.42
CA ALA A 624 -13.35 10.58 -9.40
C ALA A 624 -14.79 10.16 -9.68
N LYS A 625 -15.20 10.18 -10.96
CA LYS A 625 -16.52 9.72 -11.41
C LYS A 625 -16.73 8.24 -11.11
N ALA A 626 -15.72 7.40 -11.41
CA ALA A 626 -15.76 5.98 -11.11
C ALA A 626 -15.83 5.71 -9.60
N ARG A 627 -15.06 6.41 -8.77
CA ARG A 627 -15.10 6.30 -7.29
C ARG A 627 -16.50 6.61 -6.73
N LEU A 628 -17.10 7.70 -7.17
CA LEU A 628 -18.43 8.09 -6.69
C LEU A 628 -19.54 7.14 -7.19
N ALA A 629 -19.37 6.56 -8.39
CA ALA A 629 -20.30 5.58 -8.93
C ALA A 629 -20.32 4.31 -8.09
N ILE A 630 -19.15 3.75 -7.73
CA ILE A 630 -19.06 2.52 -6.95
C ILE A 630 -19.69 2.66 -5.57
N LEU A 631 -19.54 3.82 -4.92
CA LEU A 631 -20.19 4.08 -3.61
C LEU A 631 -21.72 4.12 -3.70
N ARG A 632 -22.26 4.50 -4.84
CA ARG A 632 -23.72 4.47 -5.08
C ARG A 632 -24.22 3.06 -5.35
N GLU A 633 -23.42 2.24 -6.02
CA GLU A 633 -23.80 0.88 -6.45
C GLU A 633 -23.76 -0.13 -5.31
N THR A 634 -22.82 0.01 -4.38
CA THR A 634 -22.61 -1.01 -3.35
C THR A 634 -22.31 -0.44 -1.99
N GLU A 635 -22.68 -1.20 -0.97
CA GLU A 635 -22.27 -0.99 0.43
C GLU A 635 -21.29 -2.07 0.92
N ASP A 636 -20.92 -3.02 0.06
CA ASP A 636 -19.93 -4.05 0.39
C ASP A 636 -18.52 -3.43 0.42
N GLY A 637 -17.98 -3.30 1.62
CA GLY A 637 -16.65 -2.73 1.84
C GLY A 637 -15.53 -3.55 1.21
N PHE A 638 -15.67 -4.85 1.05
CA PHE A 638 -14.69 -5.69 0.35
C PHE A 638 -14.65 -5.36 -1.13
N ARG A 639 -15.80 -5.25 -1.77
CA ARG A 639 -15.90 -4.82 -3.18
C ARG A 639 -15.39 -3.40 -3.37
N ILE A 640 -15.71 -2.48 -2.44
CA ILE A 640 -15.22 -1.09 -2.47
C ILE A 640 -13.69 -1.05 -2.37
N ALA A 641 -13.11 -1.87 -1.51
CA ALA A 641 -11.66 -1.93 -1.33
C ALA A 641 -10.95 -2.51 -2.58
N GLU A 642 -11.52 -3.52 -3.21
CA GLU A 642 -11.01 -4.09 -4.47
C GLU A 642 -11.05 -3.06 -5.61
N GLU A 643 -12.15 -2.30 -5.72
CA GLU A 643 -12.27 -1.24 -6.71
C GLU A 643 -11.36 -0.03 -6.41
N ASP A 644 -11.15 0.32 -5.14
CA ASP A 644 -10.17 1.36 -4.76
C ASP A 644 -8.76 0.98 -5.22
N LEU A 645 -8.38 -0.28 -5.02
CA LEU A 645 -7.11 -0.82 -5.51
C LEU A 645 -7.01 -0.69 -7.04
N ARG A 646 -8.07 -1.06 -7.76
CA ARG A 646 -8.12 -0.98 -9.22
C ARG A 646 -8.06 0.45 -9.76
N LEU A 647 -8.76 1.39 -9.12
CA LEU A 647 -8.86 2.78 -9.56
C LEU A 647 -7.65 3.66 -9.22
N ARG A 648 -6.82 3.25 -8.26
CA ARG A 648 -5.59 3.98 -7.94
C ARG A 648 -4.51 3.81 -9.01
N GLY A 649 -4.60 2.75 -9.85
CA GLY A 649 -3.63 2.49 -10.91
C GLY A 649 -2.22 2.17 -10.40
N GLU A 650 -1.29 1.97 -11.32
CA GLU A 650 0.08 1.50 -11.03
C GLU A 650 0.95 2.50 -10.23
N GLY A 651 0.66 3.80 -10.31
CA GLY A 651 1.51 4.85 -9.72
C GLY A 651 1.19 5.18 -8.27
N ASP A 652 -0.07 5.03 -7.86
CA ASP A 652 -0.56 5.56 -6.58
C ASP A 652 -0.76 4.47 -5.51
N VAL A 653 -1.02 3.22 -5.90
CA VAL A 653 -1.12 2.07 -4.98
C VAL A 653 0.24 1.75 -4.36
N LEU A 654 1.29 2.06 -5.10
CA LEU A 654 2.69 1.94 -4.68
C LEU A 654 3.26 3.27 -4.17
N GLY A 655 2.42 4.26 -3.95
CA GLY A 655 2.74 5.51 -3.25
C GLY A 655 3.29 5.19 -1.87
N THR A 656 4.45 4.55 -1.85
CA THR A 656 5.27 4.14 -0.70
C THR A 656 5.58 5.30 0.24
N ARG A 657 5.31 6.54 -0.19
CA ARG A 657 5.58 7.75 0.57
C ARG A 657 4.56 8.04 1.67
N GLN A 658 3.31 7.53 1.56
CA GLN A 658 2.29 7.79 2.59
C GLN A 658 1.91 6.58 3.45
N SER A 659 2.10 5.32 2.96
CA SER A 659 1.68 4.12 3.69
C SER A 659 2.81 3.29 4.31
N GLY A 660 4.08 3.56 3.95
CA GLY A 660 5.23 2.78 4.44
C GLY A 660 5.22 1.30 4.01
N LEU A 661 4.38 0.92 3.05
CA LEU A 661 4.25 -0.46 2.56
C LEU A 661 5.13 -0.63 1.31
N PRO A 662 6.00 -1.66 1.25
CA PRO A 662 6.83 -1.93 0.08
C PRO A 662 5.95 -2.45 -1.07
N GLY A 663 5.99 -1.77 -2.21
CA GLY A 663 5.30 -2.20 -3.43
C GLY A 663 6.00 -3.35 -4.16
N PHE A 664 5.31 -3.90 -5.17
CA PHE A 664 5.95 -4.80 -6.13
C PHE A 664 6.83 -4.01 -7.11
N GLN A 665 7.97 -4.58 -7.48
CA GLN A 665 8.87 -4.00 -8.48
C GLN A 665 8.48 -4.41 -9.90
N ILE A 666 8.04 -5.65 -10.07
CA ILE A 666 7.78 -6.31 -11.34
C ILE A 666 6.32 -6.72 -11.46
N ALA A 667 5.77 -7.36 -10.44
CA ALA A 667 4.39 -7.85 -10.46
C ALA A 667 3.39 -6.70 -10.53
N ARG A 668 2.41 -6.85 -11.44
CA ARG A 668 1.29 -5.91 -11.62
C ARG A 668 0.04 -6.57 -11.03
N PRO A 669 -0.56 -6.02 -9.97
CA PRO A 669 -1.71 -6.62 -9.29
C PRO A 669 -2.87 -6.93 -10.25
N GLU A 670 -3.11 -6.06 -11.23
CA GLU A 670 -4.21 -6.17 -12.22
C GLU A 670 -4.05 -7.41 -13.11
N VAL A 671 -2.80 -7.77 -13.44
CA VAL A 671 -2.48 -8.88 -14.34
C VAL A 671 -2.07 -10.14 -13.55
N HIS A 672 -1.22 -9.95 -12.53
CA HIS A 672 -0.54 -11.03 -11.82
C HIS A 672 -1.18 -11.38 -10.48
N GLY A 673 -2.16 -10.59 -9.99
CA GLY A 673 -2.83 -10.82 -8.71
C GLY A 673 -3.46 -12.23 -8.59
N LYS A 674 -3.90 -12.81 -9.71
CA LYS A 674 -4.41 -14.18 -9.80
C LYS A 674 -3.41 -15.25 -9.34
N TYR A 675 -2.11 -14.98 -9.43
CA TYR A 675 -1.04 -15.91 -9.04
C TYR A 675 -0.67 -15.84 -7.55
N LEU A 676 -1.12 -14.82 -6.82
CA LEU A 676 -0.71 -14.62 -5.44
C LEU A 676 -1.15 -15.77 -4.52
N GLY A 677 -2.38 -16.30 -4.75
CA GLY A 677 -2.86 -17.47 -4.03
C GLY A 677 -2.00 -18.70 -4.29
N ALA A 678 -1.65 -18.94 -5.56
CA ALA A 678 -0.78 -20.04 -5.95
C ALA A 678 0.63 -19.90 -5.33
N ALA A 679 1.20 -18.69 -5.33
CA ALA A 679 2.51 -18.43 -4.73
C ALA A 679 2.50 -18.67 -3.20
N ARG A 680 1.40 -18.34 -2.50
CA ARG A 680 1.23 -18.66 -1.08
C ARG A 680 1.17 -20.16 -0.83
N ASP A 681 0.35 -20.86 -1.59
CA ASP A 681 0.14 -22.30 -1.43
C ASP A 681 1.43 -23.07 -1.78
N ASP A 682 2.18 -22.60 -2.79
CA ASP A 682 3.50 -23.13 -3.16
C ASP A 682 4.53 -22.90 -2.05
N ALA A 683 4.59 -21.68 -1.48
CA ALA A 683 5.47 -21.39 -0.35
C ALA A 683 5.15 -22.28 0.87
N ALA A 684 3.88 -22.52 1.18
CA ALA A 684 3.47 -23.44 2.24
C ALA A 684 3.88 -24.89 1.93
N LEU A 685 3.71 -25.35 0.70
CA LEU A 685 4.12 -26.69 0.26
C LEU A 685 5.64 -26.85 0.33
N ILE A 686 6.41 -25.87 -0.12
CA ILE A 686 7.88 -25.85 -0.05
C ILE A 686 8.33 -26.05 1.39
N LEU A 687 7.84 -25.23 2.33
CA LEU A 687 8.24 -25.31 3.72
C LEU A 687 7.75 -26.58 4.44
N SER A 688 6.65 -27.18 4.01
CA SER A 688 6.19 -28.46 4.55
C SER A 688 7.12 -29.61 4.18
N ARG A 689 7.80 -29.53 3.03
CA ARG A 689 8.72 -30.54 2.52
C ARG A 689 10.18 -30.27 2.85
N ASP A 690 10.56 -28.99 2.88
CA ASP A 690 11.94 -28.53 3.10
C ASP A 690 11.94 -27.26 3.97
N ALA A 691 11.64 -27.41 5.25
CA ALA A 691 11.56 -26.30 6.20
C ALA A 691 12.88 -25.52 6.35
N ALA A 692 14.02 -26.14 6.04
CA ALA A 692 15.34 -25.56 6.12
C ALA A 692 15.85 -25.01 4.77
N LEU A 693 15.11 -25.20 3.69
CA LEU A 693 15.53 -24.88 2.32
C LEU A 693 16.93 -25.47 2.01
N ALA A 694 17.14 -26.74 2.35
CA ALA A 694 18.42 -27.45 2.24
C ALA A 694 18.51 -28.39 1.03
N THR A 695 17.38 -28.68 0.37
CA THR A 695 17.37 -29.43 -0.89
C THR A 695 17.94 -28.58 -2.04
N PRO A 696 18.35 -29.17 -3.19
CA PRO A 696 18.82 -28.38 -4.34
C PRO A 696 17.84 -27.30 -4.78
N ARG A 697 16.51 -27.56 -4.77
CA ARG A 697 15.47 -26.56 -5.02
C ARG A 697 15.42 -25.52 -3.87
N GLY A 698 15.57 -25.96 -2.63
CA GLY A 698 15.63 -25.09 -1.45
C GLY A 698 16.80 -24.11 -1.51
N GLU A 699 17.97 -24.56 -1.94
CA GLU A 699 19.13 -23.70 -2.17
C GLU A 699 18.88 -22.68 -3.28
N ALA A 700 18.26 -23.11 -4.39
CA ALA A 700 17.84 -22.20 -5.46
C ALA A 700 16.82 -21.15 -4.95
N LEU A 701 15.88 -21.52 -4.09
CA LEU A 701 14.93 -20.60 -3.45
C LEU A 701 15.62 -19.60 -2.51
N ARG A 702 16.73 -19.95 -1.89
CA ARG A 702 17.54 -18.96 -1.16
C ARG A 702 18.13 -17.91 -2.11
N HIS A 703 18.55 -18.27 -3.33
CA HIS A 703 18.98 -17.29 -4.34
C HIS A 703 17.84 -16.34 -4.67
N LEU A 704 16.63 -16.85 -4.86
CA LEU A 704 15.44 -16.05 -5.11
C LEU A 704 15.19 -15.03 -3.98
N LEU A 705 15.26 -15.45 -2.71
CA LEU A 705 15.10 -14.55 -1.56
C LEU A 705 16.15 -13.44 -1.55
N TYR A 706 17.42 -13.73 -1.87
CA TYR A 706 18.46 -12.69 -1.99
C TYR A 706 18.14 -11.71 -3.11
N ILE A 707 17.80 -12.20 -4.32
CA ILE A 707 17.55 -11.39 -5.51
C ILE A 707 16.44 -10.37 -5.26
N PHE A 708 15.39 -10.77 -4.57
CA PHE A 708 14.25 -9.88 -4.25
C PHE A 708 14.37 -9.18 -2.88
N GLY A 709 15.57 -9.15 -2.26
CA GLY A 709 15.83 -8.43 -1.02
C GLY A 709 15.04 -8.96 0.19
N LYS A 710 14.76 -10.27 0.23
CA LYS A 710 14.07 -10.97 1.32
C LYS A 710 15.02 -11.85 2.16
N ASP A 711 16.29 -11.55 2.12
CA ASP A 711 17.35 -12.34 2.79
C ASP A 711 17.29 -12.32 4.31
N GLU A 712 16.65 -11.30 4.93
CA GLU A 712 16.38 -11.28 6.37
C GLU A 712 15.58 -12.53 6.81
N ALA A 713 14.68 -13.03 5.98
CA ALA A 713 13.91 -14.24 6.27
C ALA A 713 14.79 -15.49 6.33
N ILE A 714 15.93 -15.52 5.62
CA ILE A 714 16.88 -16.64 5.65
C ILE A 714 17.53 -16.77 7.03
N LYS A 715 17.71 -15.68 7.76
CA LYS A 715 18.29 -15.69 9.11
C LYS A 715 17.40 -16.45 10.09
N LEU A 716 16.08 -16.44 9.87
CA LEU A 716 15.09 -17.11 10.71
C LEU A 716 15.14 -18.63 10.59
N ILE A 717 15.62 -19.17 9.43
CA ILE A 717 15.79 -20.61 9.24
C ILE A 717 16.83 -21.17 10.21
N ARG A 718 17.86 -20.38 10.57
CA ARG A 718 19.00 -20.80 11.40
C ARG A 718 18.84 -20.44 12.87
N ALA A 719 17.92 -19.55 13.18
CA ALA A 719 17.63 -19.12 14.56
C ALA A 719 16.72 -20.10 15.33
N GLY A 720 16.30 -21.19 14.73
CA GLY A 720 15.59 -22.33 15.28
C GLY A 720 16.38 -23.58 15.01
#